data_fa4c3274b323cfdf163fe04d26c8255a
#
_entry.id   fa4c3274b323cfdf163fe04d26c8255a
#
_cell.length_a   1.000
_cell.length_b   1.000
_cell.length_c   1.000
_cell.angle_alpha   90.00
_cell.angle_beta   90.00
_cell.angle_gamma   90.00
#
_symmetry.space_group_name_H-M   'P 1'
#
loop_
_entity.id
_entity.type
_entity.pdbx_description
1 polymer ?
#
loop_
_entity_poly.entity_id
_entity_poly.type
_entity_poly.pdbx_seq_one_letter_code
_entity_poly.pdbx_strand_id
1 'polypeptide(L)'
;MQSPLSLRHFARKPLVRAMQPLLLSLGLAGALPSLASAASLEIGAESRRQSFDIPAGSLEAALNQFGREAGVLLSFSPELTAGRQTQGLHGQFGVDEGLQQLLAGSGLHAVAQDGGYSLQSSGAALEVDRQVVVGSRAPTSISELPGTVWIIESAQLQEQTKGGVPFKEALGQLIPGLDVGPQGRTNFGQNMRGRSALVMIDGVSLNSSRGISRQFDSIDPFNVERIEVLSGASAVYGGGATGGIINIVTKKGEAGAARFNSEVGLRSGFETSQDHDWRVAQSVSGGSEQVKGRASVAYQKNGAAYDGSGDQVMLDITQTDLQYNQSVDVMGSLDFAFANGHSLSLGAQWYDSGYDGDKGVDLGRNFSALRGQEPFEIEGGASFDREPRTERTQFNATYHAPEVLGHDLYLQTYYRSEEMAFQPYPSIAFTGTGAINPGRSYYSASQQDTDYYGLKAVLVKEWDRFTLTYGADIERESFDSDQALFDLGTAAQTGGLVADEYAKVGRYPGIDTDSDSLFAQGSWKATDALTLSGGVRRQRTNNEVGDFVAAAQQIQISKGNGTSADAIPGGEKDYQVDLYNFGAVYKLNKAQQVWANYSEGFELPDPAKYYGQGTYSAAPVNGHWVLQKGVNVEDSALDGIKTKQVELGWRHYDGALDAQLAAFYAWSDKSITYNRATLLVEQLDSKKRNYGLEGQANYWLTDNWQVGTSALAIRSQQKIDDRWEKQDVTAASPSKLTAFVGWQDGDTSLRLQGVRTFNLSDDGNVLANGQFDGKDHKIDGYAVFDLLGSQALPVGTLNFGIQNLLDKDYTTVWGQRAQVFYSANIPAELFDYHGRGRTYSLSYSVEF
;
A
#
# COMPACT_ATOMS: atom_id res chain seq x y z
N MET A 1 -43.06 10.47 -19.75
CA MET A 1 -42.58 11.68 -19.09
C MET A 1 -41.09 11.53 -19.06
N GLN A 2 -40.36 12.41 -19.71
CA GLN A 2 -38.89 12.36 -19.80
C GLN A 2 -38.35 12.81 -18.48
N SER A 3 -37.57 11.96 -17.82
CA SER A 3 -36.76 12.36 -16.69
C SER A 3 -35.55 13.19 -17.19
N PRO A 4 -35.10 14.20 -16.45
CA PRO A 4 -33.97 15.01 -16.87
C PRO A 4 -32.69 14.18 -16.75
N LEU A 5 -32.04 13.92 -17.87
CA LEU A 5 -30.67 13.47 -17.96
C LEU A 5 -29.78 14.39 -17.09
N SER A 6 -29.09 13.81 -16.11
CA SER A 6 -28.25 14.55 -15.20
C SER A 6 -27.13 15.27 -15.97
N LEU A 7 -27.17 16.59 -15.91
CA LEU A 7 -26.19 17.52 -16.50
C LEU A 7 -24.76 17.39 -15.86
N ARG A 8 -24.53 16.40 -14.98
CA ARG A 8 -23.25 16.25 -14.25
C ARG A 8 -22.13 15.62 -15.06
N HIS A 9 -22.42 14.85 -16.11
CA HIS A 9 -21.39 14.12 -16.88
C HIS A 9 -20.62 14.99 -17.91
N PHE A 10 -21.13 16.17 -18.30
CA PHE A 10 -20.51 16.99 -19.33
C PHE A 10 -19.43 17.99 -18.84
N ALA A 11 -19.34 18.27 -17.54
CA ALA A 11 -18.43 19.31 -17.02
C ALA A 11 -17.02 18.79 -16.62
N ARG A 12 -16.83 17.46 -16.52
CA ARG A 12 -15.58 16.88 -15.95
C ARG A 12 -14.50 16.61 -16.99
N LYS A 13 -14.86 16.23 -18.21
CA LYS A 13 -13.87 15.82 -19.25
C LYS A 13 -12.95 16.93 -19.79
N PRO A 14 -13.33 18.23 -19.87
CA PRO A 14 -12.42 19.23 -20.41
C PRO A 14 -11.31 19.68 -19.47
N LEU A 15 -11.47 19.59 -18.14
CA LEU A 15 -10.42 20.05 -17.21
C LEU A 15 -9.27 19.07 -17.10
N VAL A 16 -9.54 17.77 -17.04
CA VAL A 16 -8.53 16.71 -16.97
C VAL A 16 -7.76 16.63 -18.29
N ARG A 17 -8.44 16.73 -19.44
CA ARG A 17 -7.77 16.77 -20.75
C ARG A 17 -6.95 18.05 -21.01
N ALA A 18 -7.29 19.15 -20.35
CA ALA A 18 -6.48 20.38 -20.46
C ALA A 18 -5.23 20.35 -19.58
N MET A 19 -5.20 19.56 -18.51
CA MET A 19 -4.04 19.42 -17.63
C MET A 19 -3.02 18.37 -18.14
N GLN A 20 -3.45 17.35 -18.88
CA GLN A 20 -2.54 16.36 -19.46
C GLN A 20 -1.42 16.95 -20.33
N PRO A 21 -1.66 17.90 -21.28
CA PRO A 21 -0.58 18.51 -22.04
C PRO A 21 0.27 19.48 -21.21
N LEU A 22 -0.24 20.03 -20.11
CA LEU A 22 0.52 20.96 -19.27
C LEU A 22 1.53 20.21 -18.38
N LEU A 23 1.19 19.03 -17.87
CA LEU A 23 2.09 18.16 -17.10
C LEU A 23 3.15 17.50 -17.99
N LEU A 24 2.78 17.09 -19.20
CA LEU A 24 3.72 16.57 -20.21
C LEU A 24 4.68 17.65 -20.74
N SER A 25 4.25 18.91 -20.81
CA SER A 25 5.12 20.00 -21.28
C SER A 25 6.15 20.44 -20.23
N LEU A 26 5.91 20.21 -18.95
CA LEU A 26 6.89 20.46 -17.88
C LEU A 26 7.92 19.34 -17.74
N GLY A 27 7.61 18.10 -18.17
CA GLY A 27 8.51 16.95 -18.13
C GLY A 27 9.47 16.83 -19.32
N LEU A 28 9.18 17.49 -20.47
CA LEU A 28 9.96 17.38 -21.71
C LEU A 28 10.88 18.55 -22.00
N ALA A 29 10.92 19.60 -21.16
CA ALA A 29 11.81 20.74 -21.32
C ALA A 29 13.20 20.53 -20.68
N GLY A 30 13.48 19.37 -20.07
CA GLY A 30 14.81 18.94 -19.64
C GLY A 30 15.57 18.31 -20.81
N ALA A 31 16.15 19.14 -21.69
CA ALA A 31 16.97 18.68 -22.79
C ALA A 31 18.08 17.73 -22.31
N LEU A 32 18.23 16.61 -23.02
CA LEU A 32 19.44 15.80 -22.98
C LEU A 32 20.65 16.73 -23.17
N PRO A 33 21.59 16.81 -22.25
CA PRO A 33 22.84 17.49 -22.53
C PRO A 33 23.58 16.66 -23.60
N SER A 34 23.78 17.25 -24.74
CA SER A 34 24.72 16.75 -25.74
C SER A 34 26.06 16.51 -25.05
N LEU A 35 26.65 15.36 -25.31
CA LEU A 35 28.05 15.07 -25.03
C LEU A 35 28.92 16.09 -25.75
N ALA A 36 29.19 17.23 -25.12
CA ALA A 36 30.17 18.19 -25.52
C ALA A 36 31.17 18.30 -24.37
N SER A 37 32.31 17.69 -24.61
CA SER A 37 33.63 17.98 -24.03
C SER A 37 33.64 18.73 -22.71
N ALA A 38 33.77 18.01 -21.62
CA ALA A 38 34.17 18.55 -20.33
C ALA A 38 35.61 19.05 -20.44
N ALA A 39 35.76 20.34 -20.69
CA ALA A 39 36.97 21.04 -20.32
C ALA A 39 36.99 21.14 -18.80
N SER A 40 37.94 20.48 -18.19
CA SER A 40 38.30 20.50 -16.80
C SER A 40 38.28 21.93 -16.23
N LEU A 41 37.33 22.21 -15.37
CA LEU A 41 37.49 23.18 -14.31
C LEU A 41 37.76 22.37 -13.05
N GLU A 42 39.04 22.12 -12.85
CA GLU A 42 39.56 21.82 -11.53
C GLU A 42 39.26 23.00 -10.61
N ILE A 43 38.17 22.95 -9.87
CA ILE A 43 38.06 23.63 -8.59
C ILE A 43 38.55 22.64 -7.57
N GLY A 44 39.87 22.59 -7.40
CA GLY A 44 40.51 21.91 -6.30
C GLY A 44 40.03 22.51 -4.97
N ALA A 45 39.07 21.88 -4.35
CA ALA A 45 39.00 21.81 -2.91
C ALA A 45 40.01 20.74 -2.48
N GLU A 46 41.30 21.04 -2.63
CA GLU A 46 42.29 20.44 -1.73
C GLU A 46 41.80 20.73 -0.32
N SER A 47 41.28 19.71 0.38
CA SER A 47 41.05 19.75 1.82
C SER A 47 42.40 20.15 2.43
N ARG A 48 42.53 21.42 2.83
CA ARG A 48 43.73 21.89 3.52
C ARG A 48 43.94 21.04 4.75
N ARG A 49 44.90 20.12 4.70
CA ARG A 49 45.34 19.39 5.89
C ARG A 49 45.95 20.38 6.85
N GLN A 50 45.42 20.42 8.07
CA GLN A 50 45.84 21.29 9.14
C GLN A 50 46.39 20.44 10.28
N SER A 51 47.35 20.94 10.99
CA SER A 51 47.90 20.26 12.16
C SER A 51 47.05 20.51 13.38
N PHE A 52 46.60 19.41 14.00
CA PHE A 52 45.80 19.44 15.23
C PHE A 52 46.63 18.83 16.38
N ASP A 53 46.46 19.38 17.57
CA ASP A 53 47.03 18.88 18.81
C ASP A 53 46.00 18.95 19.94
N ILE A 54 44.98 18.06 19.82
CA ILE A 54 43.83 17.98 20.71
C ILE A 54 44.04 16.78 21.65
N PRO A 55 44.13 17.01 22.97
CA PRO A 55 44.39 15.92 23.91
C PRO A 55 43.20 15.01 24.09
N ALA A 56 43.46 13.76 24.50
CA ALA A 56 42.44 12.84 24.96
C ALA A 56 41.67 13.41 26.16
N GLY A 57 40.34 13.20 26.21
CA GLY A 57 39.52 13.71 27.30
C GLY A 57 38.03 13.89 26.91
N SER A 58 37.38 14.87 27.51
CA SER A 58 35.97 15.15 27.21
C SER A 58 35.72 15.40 25.72
N LEU A 59 34.82 14.66 25.13
CA LEU A 59 34.49 14.81 23.72
C LEU A 59 33.99 16.24 23.43
N GLU A 60 33.20 16.82 24.30
CA GLU A 60 32.70 18.21 24.16
C GLU A 60 33.86 19.23 24.09
N ALA A 61 34.83 19.10 24.99
CA ALA A 61 35.99 20.01 25.01
C ALA A 61 36.84 19.85 23.75
N ALA A 62 37.07 18.62 23.30
CA ALA A 62 37.83 18.31 22.10
C ALA A 62 37.15 18.82 20.82
N LEU A 63 35.86 18.66 20.68
CA LEU A 63 35.07 19.17 19.55
C LEU A 63 35.03 20.71 19.51
N ASN A 64 34.85 21.35 20.66
CA ASN A 64 34.94 22.81 20.77
C ASN A 64 36.32 23.33 20.41
N GLN A 65 37.41 22.61 20.78
CA GLN A 65 38.75 22.96 20.38
C GLN A 65 38.97 22.75 18.87
N PHE A 66 38.54 21.63 18.34
CA PHE A 66 38.64 21.31 16.92
C PHE A 66 37.90 22.34 16.06
N GLY A 67 36.66 22.71 16.41
CA GLY A 67 35.89 23.72 15.67
C GLY A 67 36.60 25.07 15.59
N ARG A 68 37.26 25.50 16.69
CA ARG A 68 38.08 26.73 16.72
C ARG A 68 39.36 26.62 15.89
N GLU A 69 40.07 25.49 15.97
CA GLU A 69 41.32 25.28 15.23
C GLU A 69 41.08 25.07 13.74
N ALA A 70 40.02 24.29 13.36
CA ALA A 70 39.64 24.04 11.98
C ALA A 70 38.91 25.22 11.32
N GLY A 71 38.43 26.17 12.12
CA GLY A 71 37.62 27.33 11.61
C GLY A 71 36.24 26.92 11.11
N VAL A 72 35.67 25.85 11.62
CA VAL A 72 34.34 25.34 11.23
C VAL A 72 33.35 25.49 12.38
N LEU A 73 32.09 25.76 12.04
CA LEU A 73 31.02 25.80 13.02
C LEU A 73 30.60 24.36 13.32
N LEU A 74 30.63 23.94 14.60
CA LEU A 74 30.10 22.68 15.08
C LEU A 74 28.86 22.97 15.92
N SER A 75 27.72 22.45 15.49
CA SER A 75 26.44 22.57 16.20
C SER A 75 26.09 21.22 16.83
N PHE A 76 25.93 21.20 18.15
CA PHE A 76 25.48 20.00 18.88
C PHE A 76 24.87 20.38 20.24
N SER A 77 23.92 19.56 20.71
CA SER A 77 23.39 19.73 22.04
C SER A 77 24.37 19.14 23.09
N PRO A 78 24.52 19.77 24.27
CA PRO A 78 25.40 19.28 25.32
C PRO A 78 25.08 17.85 25.77
N GLU A 79 23.82 17.42 25.61
CA GLU A 79 23.37 16.07 25.99
C GLU A 79 24.00 14.98 25.09
N LEU A 80 24.29 15.31 23.81
CA LEU A 80 24.94 14.36 22.89
C LEU A 80 26.39 14.04 23.29
N THR A 81 27.09 14.98 23.89
CA THR A 81 28.50 14.82 24.25
C THR A 81 28.73 14.54 25.75
N ALA A 82 27.67 14.67 26.58
CA ALA A 82 27.73 14.49 28.03
C ALA A 82 28.28 13.10 28.41
N GLY A 83 29.36 13.08 29.21
CA GLY A 83 29.98 11.85 29.69
C GLY A 83 30.80 11.06 28.67
N ARG A 84 30.85 11.52 27.40
CA ARG A 84 31.63 10.84 26.34
C ARG A 84 33.09 11.32 26.34
N GLN A 85 34.02 10.41 26.01
CA GLN A 85 35.44 10.66 25.95
C GLN A 85 35.95 10.43 24.51
N THR A 86 37.02 11.13 24.12
CA THR A 86 37.76 10.90 22.87
C THR A 86 39.23 10.60 23.15
N GLN A 87 39.85 9.89 22.23
CA GLN A 87 41.31 9.63 22.31
C GLN A 87 42.14 10.86 21.90
N GLY A 88 41.52 11.97 21.52
CA GLY A 88 42.15 13.16 21.00
C GLY A 88 42.52 13.08 19.52
N LEU A 89 43.20 14.11 19.02
CA LEU A 89 43.59 14.20 17.61
C LEU A 89 44.97 14.84 17.50
N HIS A 90 46.00 14.08 17.09
CA HIS A 90 47.39 14.54 16.94
C HIS A 90 47.89 14.27 15.52
N GLY A 91 48.23 15.29 14.77
CA GLY A 91 48.74 15.14 13.41
C GLY A 91 48.10 16.04 12.40
N GLN A 92 48.31 15.76 11.10
CA GLN A 92 47.73 16.51 9.99
C GLN A 92 46.50 15.81 9.41
N PHE A 93 45.35 16.44 9.53
CA PHE A 93 44.05 15.93 9.07
C PHE A 93 43.32 16.98 8.27
N GLY A 94 42.46 16.50 7.33
CA GLY A 94 41.33 17.28 6.79
C GLY A 94 40.24 17.45 7.84
N VAL A 95 39.31 18.36 7.63
CA VAL A 95 38.20 18.63 8.58
C VAL A 95 37.36 17.38 8.81
N ASP A 96 36.95 16.69 7.76
CA ASP A 96 36.12 15.46 7.84
C ASP A 96 36.86 14.32 8.51
N GLU A 97 38.14 14.11 8.13
CA GLU A 97 38.97 13.06 8.67
C GLU A 97 39.25 13.30 10.18
N GLY A 98 39.45 14.56 10.57
CA GLY A 98 39.66 14.93 11.98
C GLY A 98 38.40 14.76 12.82
N LEU A 99 37.24 15.10 12.29
CA LEU A 99 35.93 14.85 12.95
C LEU A 99 35.65 13.37 13.12
N GLN A 100 35.86 12.58 12.08
CA GLN A 100 35.73 11.13 12.16
C GLN A 100 36.59 10.52 13.27
N GLN A 101 37.86 10.94 13.34
CA GLN A 101 38.80 10.44 14.34
C GLN A 101 38.39 10.83 15.77
N LEU A 102 37.94 12.09 15.97
CA LEU A 102 37.48 12.55 17.29
C LEU A 102 36.21 11.86 17.75
N LEU A 103 35.34 11.54 16.81
CA LEU A 103 34.04 10.88 17.05
C LEU A 103 34.16 9.36 17.12
N ALA A 104 35.32 8.77 16.78
CA ALA A 104 35.52 7.32 16.79
C ALA A 104 35.20 6.71 18.16
N GLY A 105 34.32 5.69 18.18
CA GLY A 105 33.86 5.01 19.40
C GLY A 105 32.89 5.84 20.26
N SER A 106 32.52 7.04 19.85
CA SER A 106 31.54 7.86 20.58
C SER A 106 30.09 7.53 20.26
N GLY A 107 29.84 6.80 19.17
CA GLY A 107 28.46 6.60 18.64
C GLY A 107 27.86 7.88 18.06
N LEU A 108 28.69 8.84 17.65
CA LEU A 108 28.29 10.08 16.98
C LEU A 108 28.96 10.18 15.62
N HIS A 109 28.30 10.86 14.68
CA HIS A 109 28.90 11.25 13.40
C HIS A 109 28.58 12.73 13.13
N ALA A 110 29.44 13.36 12.32
CA ALA A 110 29.25 14.73 11.89
C ALA A 110 28.56 14.74 10.51
N VAL A 111 27.50 15.53 10.39
CA VAL A 111 26.81 15.77 9.12
C VAL A 111 27.13 17.19 8.68
N ALA A 112 27.64 17.35 7.46
CA ALA A 112 27.90 18.66 6.88
C ALA A 112 26.57 19.41 6.67
N GLN A 113 26.51 20.65 7.11
CA GLN A 113 25.39 21.58 6.91
C GLN A 113 25.93 22.91 6.39
N ASP A 114 25.09 23.76 5.82
CA ASP A 114 25.46 25.05 5.27
C ASP A 114 26.24 25.92 6.32
N GLY A 115 27.53 26.02 6.08
CA GLY A 115 28.44 26.80 6.93
C GLY A 115 29.08 26.04 8.11
N GLY A 116 28.90 24.71 8.25
CA GLY A 116 29.49 23.95 9.34
C GLY A 116 29.12 22.49 9.39
N TYR A 117 29.15 21.90 10.57
CA TYR A 117 28.75 20.51 10.82
C TYR A 117 27.79 20.44 11.99
N SER A 118 26.81 19.56 11.91
CA SER A 118 25.98 19.17 13.06
C SER A 118 26.33 17.75 13.50
N LEU A 119 26.39 17.53 14.81
CA LEU A 119 26.60 16.18 15.34
C LEU A 119 25.28 15.45 15.47
N GLN A 120 25.26 14.22 14.99
CA GLN A 120 24.15 13.30 15.11
C GLN A 120 24.62 11.99 15.76
N SER A 121 23.73 11.33 16.48
CA SER A 121 24.00 10.00 17.03
C SER A 121 24.04 8.96 15.93
N SER A 122 25.06 8.12 15.90
CA SER A 122 25.14 6.96 15.00
C SER A 122 24.23 5.86 15.53
N GLY A 123 22.96 5.96 15.23
CA GLY A 123 21.96 4.92 15.52
C GLY A 123 21.39 4.88 16.95
N ALA A 124 20.11 4.62 17.02
CA ALA A 124 19.30 4.04 18.09
C ALA A 124 18.71 4.91 19.20
N ALA A 125 19.33 6.00 19.69
CA ALA A 125 18.62 6.87 20.64
C ALA A 125 17.50 7.70 19.99
N LEU A 126 17.51 7.82 18.66
CA LEU A 126 16.55 8.61 17.88
C LEU A 126 15.29 7.84 17.44
N GLU A 127 15.30 6.51 17.41
CA GLU A 127 14.12 5.76 16.93
C GLU A 127 12.94 5.82 17.91
N VAL A 128 13.19 5.87 19.20
CA VAL A 128 12.11 5.95 20.21
C VAL A 128 11.45 7.33 20.22
N ASP A 129 12.17 8.39 19.82
CA ASP A 129 11.66 9.76 19.76
C ASP A 129 11.20 10.18 18.36
N ARG A 130 11.24 9.28 17.36
CA ARG A 130 10.69 9.55 16.03
C ARG A 130 9.22 9.90 16.11
N GLN A 131 8.84 10.95 15.38
CA GLN A 131 7.46 11.38 15.30
C GLN A 131 6.75 10.71 14.13
N VAL A 132 5.57 10.18 14.40
CA VAL A 132 4.64 9.61 13.41
C VAL A 132 3.28 10.26 13.54
N VAL A 133 2.52 10.28 12.47
CA VAL A 133 1.14 10.80 12.48
C VAL A 133 0.10 9.68 12.54
N VAL A 134 0.50 8.45 12.20
CA VAL A 134 -0.39 7.29 12.07
C VAL A 134 -1.11 6.92 13.37
N GLY A 135 -0.53 7.23 14.53
CA GLY A 135 -1.08 6.86 15.85
C GLY A 135 -1.99 7.89 16.51
N SER A 136 -1.96 9.16 16.06
CA SER A 136 -2.64 10.26 16.76
C SER A 136 -3.16 11.38 15.87
N ARG A 137 -2.92 11.31 14.55
CA ARG A 137 -3.28 12.34 13.54
C ARG A 137 -2.51 13.67 13.66
N ALA A 138 -1.62 13.75 14.60
CA ALA A 138 -0.64 14.83 14.78
C ALA A 138 0.73 14.20 15.05
N PRO A 139 1.83 14.91 14.78
CA PRO A 139 3.16 14.39 15.07
C PRO A 139 3.27 13.96 16.54
N THR A 140 3.52 12.69 16.79
CA THR A 140 3.62 12.09 18.13
C THR A 140 4.78 11.12 18.18
N SER A 141 5.56 11.15 19.26
CA SER A 141 6.66 10.21 19.48
C SER A 141 6.15 8.77 19.59
N ILE A 142 6.82 7.83 18.92
CA ILE A 142 6.52 6.40 19.04
C ILE A 142 6.56 5.95 20.51
N SER A 143 7.45 6.54 21.32
CA SER A 143 7.58 6.23 22.74
C SER A 143 6.32 6.55 23.57
N GLU A 144 5.40 7.33 23.04
CA GLU A 144 4.13 7.67 23.70
C GLU A 144 2.93 6.87 23.17
N LEU A 145 3.11 6.10 22.08
CA LEU A 145 2.05 5.33 21.45
C LEU A 145 1.92 3.93 22.06
N PRO A 146 0.76 3.58 22.63
CA PRO A 146 0.50 2.25 23.20
C PRO A 146 0.06 1.28 22.09
N GLY A 147 0.96 0.91 21.19
CA GLY A 147 0.65 0.02 20.06
C GLY A 147 1.87 -0.40 19.29
N THR A 148 1.71 -1.41 18.46
CA THR A 148 2.72 -1.88 17.52
C THR A 148 2.83 -0.90 16.37
N VAL A 149 3.95 -0.18 16.29
CA VAL A 149 4.25 0.78 15.22
C VAL A 149 5.50 0.33 14.48
N TRP A 150 5.45 0.29 13.14
CA TRP A 150 6.59 0.06 12.27
C TRP A 150 6.85 1.31 11.44
N ILE A 151 8.11 1.71 11.33
CA ILE A 151 8.55 2.71 10.36
C ILE A 151 9.49 2.02 9.40
N ILE A 152 9.18 2.13 8.13
CA ILE A 152 10.04 1.67 7.03
C ILE A 152 10.59 2.92 6.38
N GLU A 153 11.87 3.13 6.58
CA GLU A 153 12.58 4.28 6.03
C GLU A 153 12.86 4.12 4.53
N SER A 154 13.03 5.24 3.85
CA SER A 154 13.38 5.27 2.42
C SER A 154 14.57 4.35 2.10
N ALA A 155 15.62 4.36 2.93
CA ALA A 155 16.80 3.54 2.73
C ALA A 155 16.48 2.03 2.73
N GLN A 156 15.70 1.55 3.70
CA GLN A 156 15.28 0.14 3.76
C GLN A 156 14.42 -0.27 2.56
N LEU A 157 13.52 0.63 2.16
CA LEU A 157 12.66 0.41 1.02
C LEU A 157 13.46 0.38 -0.29
N GLN A 158 14.38 1.33 -0.45
CA GLN A 158 15.23 1.43 -1.64
C GLN A 158 16.21 0.26 -1.76
N GLU A 159 16.77 -0.26 -0.64
CA GLU A 159 17.58 -1.47 -0.65
C GLU A 159 16.82 -2.63 -1.32
N GLN A 160 15.54 -2.82 -0.96
CA GLN A 160 14.71 -3.86 -1.55
C GLN A 160 14.39 -3.57 -3.02
N THR A 161 13.83 -2.40 -3.31
CA THR A 161 13.26 -2.08 -4.63
C THR A 161 14.34 -1.84 -5.70
N LYS A 162 15.46 -1.21 -5.34
CA LYS A 162 16.62 -1.07 -6.23
C LYS A 162 17.34 -2.40 -6.45
N GLY A 163 17.26 -3.29 -5.47
CA GLY A 163 17.68 -4.69 -5.59
C GLY A 163 16.71 -5.56 -6.40
N GLY A 164 15.63 -5.00 -6.96
CA GLY A 164 14.69 -5.67 -7.87
C GLY A 164 13.49 -6.35 -7.21
N VAL A 165 13.33 -6.26 -5.89
CA VAL A 165 12.13 -6.76 -5.21
C VAL A 165 10.96 -5.82 -5.54
N PRO A 166 9.82 -6.32 -6.05
CA PRO A 166 8.64 -5.50 -6.29
C PRO A 166 8.16 -4.78 -5.03
N PHE A 167 7.69 -3.55 -5.16
CA PHE A 167 7.31 -2.72 -4.02
C PHE A 167 6.32 -3.40 -3.06
N LYS A 168 5.27 -4.01 -3.60
CA LYS A 168 4.26 -4.73 -2.82
C LYS A 168 4.85 -5.91 -2.05
N GLU A 169 5.76 -6.66 -2.67
CA GLU A 169 6.46 -7.79 -2.04
C GLU A 169 7.43 -7.29 -0.96
N ALA A 170 8.16 -6.21 -1.23
CA ALA A 170 9.04 -5.57 -0.23
C ALA A 170 8.25 -5.17 1.03
N LEU A 171 7.05 -4.58 0.88
CA LEU A 171 6.18 -4.29 2.02
C LEU A 171 5.75 -5.56 2.76
N GLY A 172 5.42 -6.63 2.03
CA GLY A 172 5.11 -7.93 2.62
C GLY A 172 6.26 -8.53 3.41
N GLN A 173 7.51 -8.23 3.05
CA GLN A 173 8.70 -8.68 3.78
C GLN A 173 9.01 -7.80 5.00
N LEU A 174 8.83 -6.48 4.87
CA LEU A 174 9.19 -5.48 5.88
C LEU A 174 8.12 -5.29 6.96
N ILE A 175 6.84 -5.58 6.65
CA ILE A 175 5.72 -5.47 7.59
C ILE A 175 5.28 -6.88 8.01
N PRO A 176 5.55 -7.34 9.25
CA PRO A 176 5.28 -8.71 9.65
C PRO A 176 3.81 -9.10 9.49
N GLY A 177 2.90 -8.21 9.90
CA GLY A 177 1.46 -8.41 9.89
C GLY A 177 0.77 -8.37 8.53
N LEU A 178 1.46 -7.91 7.47
CA LEU A 178 0.87 -7.67 6.15
C LEU A 178 0.89 -8.93 5.28
N ASP A 179 -0.29 -9.32 4.80
CA ASP A 179 -0.52 -10.28 3.72
C ASP A 179 -0.90 -9.49 2.46
N VAL A 180 -0.07 -9.50 1.45
CA VAL A 180 -0.15 -8.56 0.32
C VAL A 180 -1.19 -8.91 -0.75
N GLY A 181 -1.83 -10.07 -0.65
CA GLY A 181 -2.83 -10.51 -1.64
C GLY A 181 -2.21 -10.85 -3.00
N PRO A 182 -2.90 -10.53 -4.13
CA PRO A 182 -2.44 -10.88 -5.47
C PRO A 182 -1.22 -10.09 -5.91
N GLN A 183 -0.46 -10.67 -6.84
CA GLN A 183 0.59 -9.95 -7.58
C GLN A 183 0.01 -9.01 -8.66
N GLY A 184 -1.30 -9.04 -8.86
CA GLY A 184 -2.05 -8.16 -9.77
C GLY A 184 -2.32 -6.77 -9.21
N ARG A 185 -3.18 -6.03 -9.92
CA ARG A 185 -3.41 -4.60 -9.71
C ARG A 185 -4.30 -4.24 -8.52
N THR A 186 -4.99 -5.18 -7.90
CA THR A 186 -5.94 -4.87 -6.82
C THR A 186 -5.42 -5.25 -5.44
N ASN A 187 -6.11 -4.76 -4.42
CA ASN A 187 -5.89 -5.14 -3.02
C ASN A 187 -6.76 -6.33 -2.57
N PHE A 188 -7.42 -7.04 -3.50
CA PHE A 188 -8.30 -8.15 -3.14
C PHE A 188 -7.52 -9.24 -2.39
N GLY A 189 -8.03 -9.68 -1.24
CA GLY A 189 -7.35 -10.64 -0.38
C GLY A 189 -6.19 -10.06 0.45
N GLN A 190 -5.79 -8.79 0.22
CA GLN A 190 -4.82 -8.11 1.06
C GLN A 190 -5.40 -7.88 2.45
N ASN A 191 -4.61 -8.13 3.48
CA ASN A 191 -5.07 -7.94 4.85
C ASN A 191 -3.89 -7.72 5.79
N MET A 192 -4.17 -7.26 6.99
CA MET A 192 -3.22 -7.11 8.07
C MET A 192 -3.74 -7.81 9.31
N ARG A 193 -2.95 -8.75 9.85
CA ARG A 193 -3.38 -9.63 10.96
C ARG A 193 -4.73 -10.33 10.68
N GLY A 194 -5.00 -10.69 9.40
CA GLY A 194 -6.24 -11.36 8.96
C GLY A 194 -7.49 -10.47 8.93
N ARG A 195 -7.33 -9.14 8.88
CA ARG A 195 -8.40 -8.14 8.79
C ARG A 195 -8.04 -7.01 7.83
N SER A 196 -9.02 -6.19 7.45
CA SER A 196 -8.83 -5.09 6.50
C SER A 196 -7.85 -4.03 7.04
N ALA A 197 -6.96 -3.56 6.19
CA ALA A 197 -6.06 -2.45 6.47
C ALA A 197 -6.53 -1.16 5.78
N LEU A 198 -6.41 -0.04 6.47
CA LEU A 198 -6.54 1.29 5.87
C LEU A 198 -5.19 1.70 5.27
N VAL A 199 -5.14 1.87 3.96
CA VAL A 199 -3.94 2.33 3.25
C VAL A 199 -4.13 3.79 2.82
N MET A 200 -3.12 4.61 3.06
CA MET A 200 -3.15 6.05 2.77
C MET A 200 -1.87 6.50 2.06
N ILE A 201 -1.97 7.56 1.27
CA ILE A 201 -0.84 8.38 0.81
C ILE A 201 -1.00 9.77 1.41
N ASP A 202 -0.01 10.24 2.18
CA ASP A 202 -0.03 11.53 2.90
C ASP A 202 -1.34 11.77 3.68
N GLY A 203 -1.87 10.74 4.32
CA GLY A 203 -3.12 10.80 5.10
C GLY A 203 -4.41 10.76 4.29
N VAL A 204 -4.34 10.64 2.95
CA VAL A 204 -5.51 10.47 2.07
C VAL A 204 -5.76 8.98 1.83
N SER A 205 -6.96 8.50 2.16
CA SER A 205 -7.34 7.09 2.02
C SER A 205 -7.32 6.63 0.56
N LEU A 206 -6.73 5.45 0.32
CA LEU A 206 -6.83 4.71 -0.95
C LEU A 206 -7.93 3.66 -0.92
N ASN A 207 -8.52 3.39 0.24
CA ASN A 207 -9.65 2.49 0.34
C ASN A 207 -10.90 3.14 -0.28
N SER A 208 -11.82 2.34 -0.77
CA SER A 208 -13.12 2.73 -1.27
C SER A 208 -14.22 1.91 -0.60
N SER A 209 -15.46 2.38 -0.64
CA SER A 209 -16.64 1.66 -0.15
C SER A 209 -16.85 0.32 -0.86
N ARG A 210 -16.40 0.23 -2.10
CA ARG A 210 -16.39 -1.00 -2.92
C ARG A 210 -15.47 -2.10 -2.35
N GLY A 211 -14.51 -1.77 -1.46
CA GLY A 211 -13.54 -2.71 -0.90
C GLY A 211 -12.46 -3.19 -1.89
N ILE A 212 -12.49 -2.76 -3.14
CA ILE A 212 -11.47 -3.02 -4.15
C ILE A 212 -10.98 -1.69 -4.70
N SER A 213 -9.68 -1.47 -4.61
CA SER A 213 -9.00 -0.28 -5.10
C SER A 213 -7.58 -0.66 -5.50
N ARG A 214 -6.87 0.26 -6.14
CA ARG A 214 -5.45 0.12 -6.36
C ARG A 214 -4.69 0.82 -5.26
N GLN A 215 -3.78 0.13 -4.61
CA GLN A 215 -3.07 0.65 -3.44
C GLN A 215 -1.55 0.69 -3.66
N PHE A 216 -0.83 -0.35 -3.31
CA PHE A 216 0.64 -0.33 -3.37
C PHE A 216 1.21 -0.27 -4.79
N ASP A 217 0.48 -0.76 -5.79
CA ASP A 217 0.89 -0.70 -7.19
C ASP A 217 0.56 0.63 -7.89
N SER A 218 0.14 1.64 -7.15
CA SER A 218 -0.27 2.95 -7.68
C SER A 218 0.59 4.10 -7.19
N ILE A 219 1.78 3.79 -6.71
CA ILE A 219 2.84 4.75 -6.36
C ILE A 219 4.19 4.11 -6.64
N ASP A 220 5.08 4.86 -7.27
CA ASP A 220 6.44 4.41 -7.47
C ASP A 220 7.27 4.60 -6.19
N PRO A 221 8.05 3.60 -5.73
CA PRO A 221 8.87 3.68 -4.52
C PRO A 221 9.92 4.81 -4.54
N PHE A 222 10.28 5.33 -5.72
CA PHE A 222 11.12 6.52 -5.88
C PHE A 222 10.56 7.75 -5.18
N ASN A 223 9.24 7.82 -5.06
CA ASN A 223 8.51 8.93 -4.46
C ASN A 223 8.25 8.77 -2.97
N VAL A 224 8.60 7.62 -2.39
CA VAL A 224 8.31 7.32 -0.98
C VAL A 224 9.45 7.79 -0.08
N GLU A 225 9.12 8.58 0.93
CA GLU A 225 10.03 9.03 1.99
C GLU A 225 10.14 8.00 3.11
N ARG A 226 8.99 7.56 3.60
CA ARG A 226 8.85 6.50 4.61
C ARG A 226 7.45 5.92 4.59
N ILE A 227 7.28 4.79 5.27
CA ILE A 227 5.97 4.20 5.48
C ILE A 227 5.77 4.02 6.99
N GLU A 228 4.67 4.58 7.47
CA GLU A 228 4.25 4.48 8.87
C GLU A 228 3.15 3.44 8.98
N VAL A 229 3.31 2.48 9.87
CA VAL A 229 2.36 1.38 10.05
C VAL A 229 1.93 1.31 11.51
N LEU A 230 0.62 1.29 11.75
CA LEU A 230 0.03 0.98 13.05
C LEU A 230 -0.69 -0.37 12.90
N SER A 231 -0.19 -1.39 13.59
CA SER A 231 -0.80 -2.74 13.56
C SER A 231 -2.01 -2.82 14.48
N GLY A 232 -3.07 -3.49 14.00
CA GLY A 232 -4.28 -3.76 14.77
C GLY A 232 -5.40 -2.75 14.57
N ALA A 233 -6.56 -3.04 15.15
CA ALA A 233 -7.75 -2.20 15.05
C ALA A 233 -7.48 -0.78 15.56
N SER A 234 -8.01 0.23 14.87
CA SER A 234 -7.81 1.64 15.24
C SER A 234 -9.06 2.48 15.00
N ALA A 235 -9.39 3.32 16.00
CA ALA A 235 -10.45 4.32 15.92
C ALA A 235 -9.97 5.65 15.30
N VAL A 236 -8.65 5.84 15.16
CA VAL A 236 -8.04 7.16 14.89
C VAL A 236 -8.47 7.74 13.54
N TYR A 237 -8.55 6.93 12.49
CA TYR A 237 -8.86 7.37 11.12
C TYR A 237 -10.25 6.94 10.63
N GLY A 238 -11.05 6.24 11.44
CA GLY A 238 -12.40 5.80 11.07
C GLY A 238 -12.44 4.45 10.34
N GLY A 239 -13.30 4.35 9.33
CA GLY A 239 -13.57 3.08 8.63
C GLY A 239 -12.37 2.47 7.91
N GLY A 240 -12.39 1.13 7.78
CA GLY A 240 -11.37 0.35 7.08
C GLY A 240 -10.14 -0.05 7.91
N ALA A 241 -9.99 0.45 9.14
CA ALA A 241 -8.83 0.18 10.01
C ALA A 241 -9.13 -0.93 11.03
N THR A 242 -9.54 -2.12 10.61
CA THR A 242 -9.81 -3.26 11.51
C THR A 242 -8.59 -4.15 11.73
N GLY A 243 -7.64 -4.18 10.80
CA GLY A 243 -6.37 -4.89 10.89
C GLY A 243 -5.16 -3.99 11.11
N GLY A 244 -5.26 -2.71 10.74
CA GLY A 244 -4.20 -1.74 10.89
C GLY A 244 -4.32 -0.57 9.93
N ILE A 245 -3.33 0.32 10.01
CA ILE A 245 -3.20 1.50 9.15
C ILE A 245 -1.81 1.50 8.54
N ILE A 246 -1.71 1.77 7.23
CA ILE A 246 -0.47 1.92 6.49
C ILE A 246 -0.51 3.29 5.83
N ASN A 247 0.34 4.21 6.25
CA ASN A 247 0.44 5.55 5.68
C ASN A 247 1.75 5.70 4.92
N ILE A 248 1.67 5.85 3.60
CA ILE A 248 2.81 6.11 2.72
C ILE A 248 3.04 7.61 2.73
N VAL A 249 4.17 8.05 3.27
CA VAL A 249 4.59 9.45 3.29
C VAL A 249 5.47 9.73 2.09
N THR A 250 5.12 10.73 1.29
CA THR A 250 5.84 11.05 0.05
C THR A 250 6.98 12.03 0.30
N LYS A 251 8.02 11.94 -0.54
CA LYS A 251 9.15 12.86 -0.55
C LYS A 251 8.70 14.29 -0.87
N LYS A 252 9.20 15.24 -0.12
CA LYS A 252 8.95 16.68 -0.29
C LYS A 252 10.16 17.39 -0.88
N GLY A 253 10.00 18.68 -1.21
CA GLY A 253 11.09 19.55 -1.60
C GLY A 253 12.05 19.87 -0.45
N GLU A 254 13.31 20.02 -0.76
CA GLU A 254 14.34 20.48 0.17
C GLU A 254 14.74 21.93 -0.15
N ALA A 255 15.13 22.71 0.88
CA ALA A 255 15.67 24.04 0.66
C ALA A 255 17.09 23.94 0.09
N GLY A 256 17.46 24.89 -0.77
CA GLY A 256 18.77 24.93 -1.40
C GLY A 256 18.70 25.01 -2.93
N ALA A 257 19.85 24.84 -3.57
CA ALA A 257 19.94 24.78 -5.04
C ALA A 257 19.15 23.59 -5.60
N ALA A 258 18.76 23.67 -6.85
CA ALA A 258 18.08 22.58 -7.52
C ALA A 258 18.96 21.32 -7.53
N ARG A 259 18.45 20.24 -7.01
CA ARG A 259 19.05 18.89 -7.02
C ARG A 259 18.25 17.98 -7.92
N PHE A 260 18.92 17.21 -8.73
CA PHE A 260 18.33 16.25 -9.64
C PHE A 260 18.68 14.83 -9.16
N ASN A 261 17.69 13.96 -9.09
CA ASN A 261 17.90 12.56 -8.80
C ASN A 261 17.38 11.72 -9.96
N SER A 262 18.24 10.89 -10.52
CA SER A 262 17.96 10.02 -11.68
C SER A 262 18.17 8.55 -11.31
N GLU A 263 17.28 7.68 -11.76
CA GLU A 263 17.36 6.26 -11.53
C GLU A 263 16.98 5.47 -12.78
N VAL A 264 17.74 4.43 -13.10
CA VAL A 264 17.41 3.45 -14.13
C VAL A 264 17.60 2.04 -13.55
N GLY A 265 16.67 1.13 -13.88
CA GLY A 265 16.69 -0.25 -13.39
C GLY A 265 16.25 -1.22 -14.46
N LEU A 266 16.81 -2.43 -14.41
CA LEU A 266 16.48 -3.58 -15.25
C LEU A 266 16.36 -4.82 -14.36
N ARG A 267 15.40 -5.71 -14.65
CA ARG A 267 15.24 -7.04 -14.04
C ARG A 267 14.87 -8.05 -15.13
N SER A 268 15.48 -9.23 -15.09
CA SER A 268 15.19 -10.33 -16.03
C SER A 268 15.55 -11.68 -15.39
N GLY A 269 14.80 -12.75 -15.72
CA GLY A 269 15.18 -14.14 -15.50
C GLY A 269 16.04 -14.70 -16.64
N PHE A 270 16.06 -14.01 -17.80
CA PHE A 270 16.72 -14.43 -19.04
C PHE A 270 16.09 -15.68 -19.71
N GLU A 271 14.84 -16.01 -19.38
CA GLU A 271 14.15 -17.16 -19.99
C GLU A 271 13.82 -16.89 -21.46
N THR A 272 13.30 -15.72 -21.77
CA THR A 272 13.01 -15.29 -23.15
C THR A 272 13.36 -13.81 -23.37
N SER A 273 13.27 -13.37 -24.63
CA SER A 273 13.45 -11.95 -24.96
C SER A 273 12.36 -11.03 -24.38
N GLN A 274 11.25 -11.58 -23.91
CA GLN A 274 10.16 -10.83 -23.27
C GLN A 274 10.23 -10.83 -21.73
N ASP A 275 11.11 -11.67 -21.14
CA ASP A 275 11.35 -11.73 -19.71
C ASP A 275 12.26 -10.59 -19.25
N HIS A 276 11.75 -9.38 -19.27
CA HIS A 276 12.46 -8.22 -18.74
C HIS A 276 11.50 -7.12 -18.29
N ASP A 277 11.83 -6.55 -17.15
CA ASP A 277 11.19 -5.34 -16.65
C ASP A 277 12.23 -4.22 -16.61
N TRP A 278 11.84 -3.01 -16.95
CA TRP A 278 12.73 -1.86 -16.86
C TRP A 278 12.00 -0.66 -16.29
N ARG A 279 12.77 0.22 -15.66
CA ARG A 279 12.27 1.39 -14.97
C ARG A 279 13.21 2.57 -15.13
N VAL A 280 12.64 3.76 -15.29
CA VAL A 280 13.37 5.03 -15.28
C VAL A 280 12.63 6.00 -14.39
N ALA A 281 13.34 6.72 -13.53
CA ALA A 281 12.76 7.76 -12.70
C ALA A 281 13.66 8.99 -12.65
N GLN A 282 13.04 10.15 -12.57
CA GLN A 282 13.70 11.44 -12.49
C GLN A 282 12.96 12.36 -11.53
N SER A 283 13.70 13.09 -10.69
CA SER A 283 13.12 14.19 -9.91
C SER A 283 14.02 15.40 -9.90
N VAL A 284 13.41 16.53 -9.60
CA VAL A 284 14.08 17.77 -9.23
C VAL A 284 13.47 18.28 -7.93
N SER A 285 14.30 18.72 -7.00
CA SER A 285 13.88 19.37 -5.76
C SER A 285 14.75 20.58 -5.49
N GLY A 286 14.21 21.58 -4.80
CA GLY A 286 14.94 22.78 -4.44
C GLY A 286 14.02 23.91 -3.97
N GLY A 287 14.62 25.06 -3.64
CA GLY A 287 13.88 26.24 -3.23
C GLY A 287 14.54 27.01 -2.10
N SER A 288 13.79 27.85 -1.44
CA SER A 288 14.21 28.59 -0.25
C SER A 288 13.59 28.00 1.02
N GLU A 289 14.00 28.50 2.18
CA GLU A 289 13.36 28.15 3.46
C GLU A 289 11.86 28.53 3.49
N GLN A 290 11.44 29.54 2.73
CA GLN A 290 10.05 29.99 2.66
C GLN A 290 9.22 29.23 1.63
N VAL A 291 9.82 28.81 0.51
CA VAL A 291 9.13 28.06 -0.55
C VAL A 291 10.07 27.02 -1.12
N LYS A 292 9.70 25.78 -1.01
CA LYS A 292 10.45 24.65 -1.56
C LYS A 292 9.51 23.71 -2.29
N GLY A 293 10.03 23.01 -3.28
CA GLY A 293 9.21 22.11 -4.07
C GLY A 293 9.99 20.94 -4.63
N ARG A 294 9.24 19.91 -5.02
CA ARG A 294 9.74 18.74 -5.73
C ARG A 294 8.81 18.39 -6.87
N ALA A 295 9.35 17.97 -7.98
CA ALA A 295 8.62 17.35 -9.07
C ALA A 295 9.34 16.06 -9.49
N SER A 296 8.59 15.04 -9.85
CA SER A 296 9.13 13.75 -10.25
C SER A 296 8.26 13.05 -11.29
N VAL A 297 8.92 12.21 -12.08
CA VAL A 297 8.28 11.27 -13.00
C VAL A 297 8.99 9.93 -12.87
N ALA A 298 8.22 8.85 -12.79
CA ALA A 298 8.71 7.49 -12.89
C ALA A 298 7.93 6.74 -13.96
N TYR A 299 8.63 5.98 -14.78
CA TYR A 299 8.06 5.11 -15.80
C TYR A 299 8.57 3.69 -15.58
N GLN A 300 7.68 2.73 -15.65
CA GLN A 300 7.99 1.31 -15.57
C GLN A 300 7.29 0.55 -16.69
N LYS A 301 7.99 -0.45 -17.25
CA LYS A 301 7.44 -1.42 -18.19
C LYS A 301 7.77 -2.82 -17.71
N ASN A 302 6.75 -3.66 -17.63
CA ASN A 302 6.87 -5.06 -17.24
C ASN A 302 6.66 -5.96 -18.47
N GLY A 303 7.53 -6.95 -18.64
CA GLY A 303 7.42 -7.99 -19.65
C GLY A 303 6.73 -9.24 -19.12
N ALA A 304 7.08 -10.39 -19.68
CA ALA A 304 6.64 -11.70 -19.22
C ALA A 304 7.30 -12.10 -17.89
N ALA A 305 6.65 -12.96 -17.12
CA ALA A 305 7.20 -13.57 -15.92
C ALA A 305 7.24 -15.09 -16.09
N TYR A 306 8.33 -15.71 -15.62
CA TYR A 306 8.54 -17.15 -15.69
C TYR A 306 8.74 -17.70 -14.28
N ASP A 307 8.27 -18.92 -14.04
CA ASP A 307 8.42 -19.60 -12.76
C ASP A 307 9.79 -20.32 -12.64
N GLY A 308 9.99 -21.05 -11.53
CA GLY A 308 11.23 -21.76 -11.28
C GLY A 308 11.42 -23.03 -12.14
N SER A 309 10.43 -23.43 -12.94
CA SER A 309 10.51 -24.50 -13.91
C SER A 309 10.83 -24.00 -15.32
N GLY A 310 10.82 -22.67 -15.52
CA GLY A 310 11.01 -22.01 -16.80
C GLY A 310 9.72 -21.87 -17.62
N ASP A 311 8.56 -22.16 -17.02
CA ASP A 311 7.26 -21.98 -17.66
C ASP A 311 6.75 -20.56 -17.42
N GLN A 312 6.07 -19.98 -18.43
CA GLN A 312 5.47 -18.66 -18.25
C GLN A 312 4.35 -18.70 -17.23
N VAL A 313 4.40 -17.83 -16.22
CA VAL A 313 3.37 -17.70 -15.20
C VAL A 313 2.05 -17.28 -15.84
N MET A 314 0.96 -18.01 -15.52
CA MET A 314 -0.38 -17.72 -16.06
C MET A 314 -0.80 -16.28 -15.73
N LEU A 315 -1.40 -15.58 -16.70
CA LEU A 315 -1.88 -14.21 -16.51
C LEU A 315 -3.09 -14.21 -15.55
N ASP A 316 -3.06 -13.36 -14.53
CA ASP A 316 -4.19 -13.21 -13.60
C ASP A 316 -5.33 -12.40 -14.23
N ILE A 317 -6.26 -13.08 -14.90
CA ILE A 317 -7.46 -12.46 -15.47
C ILE A 317 -8.50 -12.07 -14.42
N THR A 318 -8.33 -12.46 -13.16
CA THR A 318 -9.27 -12.17 -12.07
C THR A 318 -8.98 -10.85 -11.37
N GLN A 319 -7.68 -10.55 -11.13
CA GLN A 319 -7.23 -9.35 -10.44
C GLN A 319 -6.40 -8.43 -11.33
N THR A 320 -6.37 -8.70 -12.62
CA THR A 320 -5.67 -7.93 -13.65
C THR A 320 -4.15 -7.96 -13.46
N ASP A 321 -3.49 -8.75 -14.29
CA ASP A 321 -2.06 -9.02 -14.23
C ASP A 321 -1.19 -7.77 -14.45
N LEU A 322 0.04 -7.81 -13.97
CA LEU A 322 1.07 -6.81 -14.20
C LEU A 322 2.07 -7.22 -15.31
N GLN A 323 1.99 -8.44 -15.85
CA GLN A 323 2.74 -8.80 -17.05
C GLN A 323 2.21 -7.99 -18.25
N TYR A 324 3.07 -7.66 -19.19
CA TYR A 324 2.74 -6.84 -20.38
C TYR A 324 2.02 -5.53 -20.00
N ASN A 325 2.61 -4.81 -19.06
CA ASN A 325 2.04 -3.60 -18.50
C ASN A 325 3.06 -2.46 -18.49
N GLN A 326 2.57 -1.25 -18.68
CA GLN A 326 3.35 -0.04 -18.44
C GLN A 326 2.67 0.83 -17.38
N SER A 327 3.46 1.65 -16.70
CA SER A 327 2.94 2.64 -15.76
C SER A 327 3.75 3.93 -15.77
N VAL A 328 3.06 5.04 -15.51
CA VAL A 328 3.65 6.36 -15.30
C VAL A 328 3.14 6.91 -13.98
N ASP A 329 4.04 7.39 -13.13
CA ASP A 329 3.73 8.09 -11.87
C ASP A 329 4.36 9.48 -11.90
N VAL A 330 3.54 10.52 -11.94
CA VAL A 330 3.95 11.92 -11.90
C VAL A 330 3.53 12.51 -10.58
N MET A 331 4.48 13.03 -9.82
CA MET A 331 4.21 13.66 -8.53
C MET A 331 4.81 15.06 -8.42
N GLY A 332 4.12 15.94 -7.69
CA GLY A 332 4.61 17.26 -7.35
C GLY A 332 4.24 17.66 -5.94
N SER A 333 5.14 18.39 -5.26
CA SER A 333 4.88 19.01 -3.98
C SER A 333 5.39 20.45 -3.94
N LEU A 334 4.68 21.30 -3.19
CA LEU A 334 5.09 22.66 -2.86
C LEU A 334 4.83 22.91 -1.39
N ASP A 335 5.85 23.35 -0.66
CA ASP A 335 5.77 23.64 0.76
C ASP A 335 6.10 25.12 1.00
N PHE A 336 5.21 25.79 1.71
CA PHE A 336 5.32 27.20 2.07
C PHE A 336 5.47 27.32 3.58
N ALA A 337 6.49 28.02 4.02
CA ALA A 337 6.69 28.41 5.42
C ALA A 337 6.48 29.92 5.54
N PHE A 338 5.53 30.34 6.37
CA PHE A 338 5.19 31.76 6.58
C PHE A 338 5.91 32.29 7.82
N ALA A 339 6.21 33.61 7.82
CA ALA A 339 6.95 34.27 8.89
C ALA A 339 6.33 34.14 10.30
N ASN A 340 5.04 33.84 10.40
CA ASN A 340 4.30 33.64 11.65
C ASN A 340 4.30 32.18 12.15
N GLY A 341 5.14 31.32 11.56
CA GLY A 341 5.21 29.88 11.90
C GLY A 341 4.14 29.01 11.25
N HIS A 342 3.23 29.59 10.48
CA HIS A 342 2.25 28.82 9.70
C HIS A 342 2.94 28.13 8.52
N SER A 343 2.38 27.03 8.05
CA SER A 343 2.84 26.35 6.85
C SER A 343 1.68 25.84 5.98
N LEU A 344 1.93 25.71 4.69
CA LEU A 344 1.01 25.13 3.73
C LEU A 344 1.79 24.17 2.84
N SER A 345 1.37 22.91 2.83
CA SER A 345 1.91 21.87 1.94
C SER A 345 0.86 21.50 0.90
N LEU A 346 1.23 21.54 -0.37
CA LEU A 346 0.41 21.12 -1.50
C LEU A 346 1.04 19.90 -2.13
N GLY A 347 0.22 18.90 -2.44
CA GLY A 347 0.63 17.68 -3.13
C GLY A 347 -0.28 17.37 -4.31
N ALA A 348 0.30 16.85 -5.38
CA ALA A 348 -0.43 16.36 -6.55
C ALA A 348 0.20 15.07 -7.05
N GLN A 349 -0.63 14.12 -7.50
CA GLN A 349 -0.22 12.91 -8.19
C GLN A 349 -1.12 12.66 -9.38
N TRP A 350 -0.53 12.24 -10.49
CA TRP A 350 -1.20 11.58 -11.60
C TRP A 350 -0.50 10.25 -11.86
N TYR A 351 -1.27 9.19 -11.80
CA TYR A 351 -0.82 7.82 -12.04
C TYR A 351 -1.64 7.21 -13.15
N ASP A 352 -0.98 6.61 -14.12
CA ASP A 352 -1.59 5.84 -15.20
C ASP A 352 -0.85 4.52 -15.37
N SER A 353 -1.59 3.43 -15.44
CA SER A 353 -1.05 2.09 -15.65
C SER A 353 -2.00 1.28 -16.51
N GLY A 354 -1.51 0.73 -17.60
CA GLY A 354 -2.30 0.01 -18.58
C GLY A 354 -1.57 -1.19 -19.19
N TYR A 355 -2.36 -2.05 -19.80
CA TYR A 355 -1.86 -3.15 -20.61
C TYR A 355 -1.06 -2.58 -21.79
N ASP A 356 0.06 -3.21 -22.08
CA ASP A 356 0.96 -2.83 -23.18
C ASP A 356 1.60 -4.09 -23.78
N GLY A 357 0.91 -4.71 -24.69
CA GLY A 357 1.34 -5.95 -25.33
C GLY A 357 0.30 -6.51 -26.30
N ASP A 358 0.54 -7.71 -26.76
CA ASP A 358 -0.35 -8.48 -27.64
C ASP A 358 -0.63 -9.90 -27.11
N LYS A 359 -0.32 -10.15 -25.83
CA LYS A 359 -0.44 -11.47 -25.22
C LYS A 359 -1.69 -11.56 -24.32
N GLY A 360 -2.41 -12.66 -24.44
CA GLY A 360 -3.59 -12.96 -23.64
C GLY A 360 -3.68 -14.44 -23.30
N VAL A 361 -4.60 -14.80 -22.40
CA VAL A 361 -4.90 -16.19 -22.12
C VAL A 361 -5.79 -16.72 -23.24
N ASP A 362 -5.31 -17.73 -23.97
CA ASP A 362 -6.13 -18.48 -24.91
C ASP A 362 -6.98 -19.50 -24.15
N LEU A 363 -8.28 -19.29 -24.17
CA LEU A 363 -9.28 -20.18 -23.57
C LEU A 363 -9.71 -21.29 -24.54
N GLY A 364 -9.02 -21.44 -25.67
CA GLY A 364 -9.31 -22.37 -26.73
C GLY A 364 -10.52 -21.97 -27.60
N ARG A 365 -10.53 -22.47 -28.81
CA ARG A 365 -11.65 -22.23 -29.74
C ARG A 365 -12.96 -22.77 -29.15
N ASN A 366 -14.02 -21.96 -29.16
CA ASN A 366 -15.30 -22.21 -28.48
C ASN A 366 -15.14 -22.43 -26.98
N PHE A 367 -14.12 -21.83 -26.38
CA PHE A 367 -13.79 -21.93 -24.95
C PHE A 367 -13.61 -23.38 -24.49
N SER A 368 -12.94 -24.21 -25.31
CA SER A 368 -12.71 -25.63 -25.08
C SER A 368 -11.83 -25.88 -23.86
N ALA A 369 -10.87 -24.98 -23.54
CA ALA A 369 -10.04 -25.07 -22.34
C ALA A 369 -10.86 -24.93 -21.04
N LEU A 370 -11.95 -24.14 -21.07
CA LEU A 370 -12.87 -24.04 -19.92
C LEU A 370 -13.60 -25.37 -19.63
N ARG A 371 -13.51 -26.34 -20.53
CA ARG A 371 -14.06 -27.71 -20.36
C ARG A 371 -12.97 -28.76 -20.15
N GLY A 372 -11.72 -28.34 -19.98
CA GLY A 372 -10.57 -29.24 -19.84
C GLY A 372 -10.29 -30.08 -21.11
N GLN A 373 -10.65 -29.57 -22.30
CA GLN A 373 -10.41 -30.28 -23.56
C GLN A 373 -9.05 -29.99 -24.17
N GLU A 374 -8.45 -28.87 -23.79
CA GLU A 374 -7.11 -28.45 -24.12
C GLU A 374 -6.54 -27.59 -22.98
N PRO A 375 -5.22 -27.43 -22.85
CA PRO A 375 -4.61 -26.57 -21.81
C PRO A 375 -4.96 -25.10 -22.05
N PHE A 376 -4.80 -24.29 -21.00
CA PHE A 376 -4.72 -22.84 -21.13
C PHE A 376 -3.30 -22.46 -21.59
N GLU A 377 -3.20 -21.57 -22.56
CA GLU A 377 -1.93 -21.08 -23.09
C GLU A 377 -1.90 -19.54 -23.11
N ILE A 378 -0.71 -18.94 -23.11
CA ILE A 378 -0.54 -17.49 -23.30
C ILE A 378 -0.11 -17.25 -24.74
N GLU A 379 -1.03 -16.71 -25.53
CA GLU A 379 -0.86 -16.56 -26.97
C GLU A 379 -0.84 -15.09 -27.42
N GLY A 380 -0.26 -14.86 -28.59
CA GLY A 380 -0.26 -13.55 -29.25
C GLY A 380 -1.59 -13.24 -29.94
N GLY A 381 -1.81 -11.97 -30.28
CA GLY A 381 -3.01 -11.51 -30.97
C GLY A 381 -4.11 -11.04 -30.02
N ALA A 382 -3.80 -10.83 -28.75
CA ALA A 382 -4.75 -10.20 -27.83
C ALA A 382 -5.07 -8.76 -28.26
N SER A 383 -6.37 -8.45 -28.35
CA SER A 383 -6.89 -7.14 -28.70
C SER A 383 -8.21 -6.92 -27.96
N PHE A 384 -8.26 -5.91 -27.13
CA PHE A 384 -9.40 -5.62 -26.27
C PHE A 384 -9.84 -4.18 -26.49
N ASP A 385 -11.10 -3.96 -26.91
CA ASP A 385 -11.69 -2.60 -27.03
C ASP A 385 -11.75 -1.90 -25.67
N ARG A 386 -11.79 -2.67 -24.57
CA ARG A 386 -11.57 -2.20 -23.21
C ARG A 386 -10.36 -2.91 -22.60
N GLU A 387 -9.25 -2.21 -22.58
CA GLU A 387 -8.01 -2.71 -21.96
C GLU A 387 -8.01 -2.58 -20.45
N PRO A 388 -7.36 -3.52 -19.74
CA PRO A 388 -7.10 -3.35 -18.32
C PRO A 388 -6.25 -2.10 -18.04
N ARG A 389 -6.78 -1.19 -17.21
CA ARG A 389 -6.14 0.10 -16.92
C ARG A 389 -6.49 0.58 -15.53
N THR A 390 -5.61 1.36 -14.94
CA THR A 390 -5.90 2.18 -13.76
C THR A 390 -5.38 3.59 -13.99
N GLU A 391 -6.24 4.59 -13.88
CA GLU A 391 -5.86 6.00 -13.86
C GLU A 391 -6.27 6.59 -12.51
N ARG A 392 -5.36 7.33 -11.86
CA ARG A 392 -5.66 8.03 -10.63
C ARG A 392 -5.10 9.44 -10.66
N THR A 393 -5.91 10.39 -10.26
CA THR A 393 -5.52 11.76 -10.00
C THR A 393 -5.81 12.08 -8.53
N GLN A 394 -4.84 12.64 -7.83
CA GLN A 394 -4.98 13.02 -6.43
C GLN A 394 -4.38 14.39 -6.18
N PHE A 395 -5.09 15.22 -5.41
CA PHE A 395 -4.62 16.48 -4.88
C PHE A 395 -4.84 16.52 -3.38
N ASN A 396 -3.89 17.07 -2.65
CA ASN A 396 -4.02 17.33 -1.23
C ASN A 396 -3.41 18.68 -0.87
N ALA A 397 -3.99 19.33 0.14
CA ALA A 397 -3.47 20.54 0.74
C ALA A 397 -3.55 20.40 2.26
N THR A 398 -2.43 20.60 2.94
CA THR A 398 -2.35 20.56 4.41
C THR A 398 -1.84 21.90 4.90
N TYR A 399 -2.65 22.57 5.72
CA TYR A 399 -2.31 23.82 6.39
C TYR A 399 -2.09 23.57 7.88
N HIS A 400 -0.98 24.02 8.40
CA HIS A 400 -0.65 24.00 9.81
C HIS A 400 -0.55 25.42 10.33
N ALA A 401 -1.22 25.70 11.44
CA ALA A 401 -1.18 26.99 12.11
C ALA A 401 -0.93 26.76 13.61
N PRO A 402 0.26 27.06 14.12
CA PRO A 402 0.57 26.98 15.54
C PRO A 402 -0.17 28.09 16.30
N GLU A 403 -0.47 27.83 17.54
CA GLU A 403 -1.02 28.79 18.52
C GLU A 403 -2.37 29.47 18.16
N VAL A 404 -3.19 28.84 17.32
CA VAL A 404 -4.57 29.31 17.08
C VAL A 404 -5.39 29.15 18.35
N LEU A 405 -5.67 30.23 19.07
CA LEU A 405 -6.31 30.22 20.38
C LEU A 405 -5.62 29.28 21.38
N GLY A 406 -4.30 29.20 21.28
CA GLY A 406 -3.46 28.33 22.11
C GLY A 406 -3.55 26.83 21.74
N HIS A 407 -3.88 26.49 20.52
CA HIS A 407 -3.89 25.14 19.95
C HIS A 407 -3.08 25.13 18.67
N ASP A 408 -2.44 24.00 18.36
CA ASP A 408 -1.96 23.72 17.02
C ASP A 408 -3.13 23.23 16.16
N LEU A 409 -3.35 23.89 15.04
CA LEU A 409 -4.40 23.58 14.08
C LEU A 409 -3.80 22.95 12.84
N TYR A 410 -4.30 21.77 12.46
CA TYR A 410 -4.02 21.11 11.19
C TYR A 410 -5.32 21.01 10.39
N LEU A 411 -5.31 21.54 9.17
CA LEU A 411 -6.41 21.42 8.21
C LEU A 411 -5.90 20.69 6.98
N GLN A 412 -6.57 19.63 6.58
CA GLN A 412 -6.26 18.91 5.36
C GLN A 412 -7.50 18.83 4.48
N THR A 413 -7.37 19.22 3.21
CA THR A 413 -8.40 18.96 2.18
C THR A 413 -7.78 18.19 1.05
N TYR A 414 -8.58 17.34 0.40
CA TYR A 414 -8.11 16.47 -0.66
C TYR A 414 -9.21 16.12 -1.66
N TYR A 415 -8.78 15.73 -2.84
CA TYR A 415 -9.57 15.11 -3.90
C TYR A 415 -8.79 13.96 -4.51
N ARG A 416 -9.45 12.83 -4.74
CA ARG A 416 -8.94 11.68 -5.46
C ARG A 416 -10.00 11.20 -6.45
N SER A 417 -9.61 10.97 -7.69
CA SER A 417 -10.41 10.27 -8.69
C SER A 417 -9.62 9.04 -9.14
N GLU A 418 -10.27 7.88 -9.17
CA GLU A 418 -9.67 6.62 -9.63
C GLU A 418 -10.61 5.92 -10.59
N GLU A 419 -10.14 5.64 -11.79
CA GLU A 419 -10.78 4.80 -12.80
C GLU A 419 -10.02 3.49 -12.91
N MET A 420 -10.70 2.34 -12.80
CA MET A 420 -10.09 1.02 -12.85
C MET A 420 -10.89 0.09 -13.77
N ALA A 421 -10.32 -0.26 -14.93
CA ALA A 421 -10.82 -1.27 -15.85
C ALA A 421 -10.13 -2.61 -15.63
N PHE A 422 -10.93 -3.68 -15.67
CA PHE A 422 -10.47 -5.04 -15.42
C PHE A 422 -10.22 -5.81 -16.72
N GLN A 423 -9.51 -6.93 -16.61
CA GLN A 423 -9.29 -7.89 -17.68
C GLN A 423 -10.63 -8.45 -18.21
N PRO A 424 -10.78 -8.69 -19.53
CA PRO A 424 -11.89 -9.46 -20.05
C PRO A 424 -12.01 -10.83 -19.36
N TYR A 425 -13.23 -11.19 -18.95
CA TYR A 425 -13.48 -12.41 -18.18
C TYR A 425 -14.65 -13.20 -18.77
N PRO A 426 -14.49 -14.55 -18.95
CA PRO A 426 -15.52 -15.40 -19.51
C PRO A 426 -16.60 -15.78 -18.48
N SER A 427 -17.85 -15.61 -18.83
CA SER A 427 -19.02 -16.19 -18.15
C SER A 427 -19.74 -17.11 -19.15
N ILE A 428 -19.22 -18.33 -19.30
CA ILE A 428 -19.63 -19.26 -20.35
C ILE A 428 -20.42 -20.42 -19.76
N ALA A 429 -21.64 -20.61 -20.24
CA ALA A 429 -22.48 -21.78 -19.96
C ALA A 429 -22.52 -22.69 -21.18
N PHE A 430 -22.38 -23.98 -20.95
CA PHE A 430 -22.42 -24.99 -22.00
C PHE A 430 -23.75 -25.76 -21.97
N THR A 431 -24.22 -26.21 -23.12
CA THR A 431 -25.34 -27.15 -23.27
C THR A 431 -24.91 -28.57 -22.86
N GLY A 432 -25.84 -29.46 -22.70
CA GLY A 432 -25.53 -30.85 -22.48
C GLY A 432 -24.75 -31.55 -23.61
N THR A 433 -24.67 -30.94 -24.80
CA THR A 433 -23.87 -31.42 -25.92
C THR A 433 -22.47 -30.75 -25.96
N GLY A 434 -22.19 -29.87 -25.02
CA GLY A 434 -20.90 -29.13 -24.93
C GLY A 434 -20.83 -27.88 -25.83
N ALA A 435 -21.91 -27.53 -26.54
CA ALA A 435 -21.95 -26.26 -27.28
C ALA A 435 -22.16 -25.06 -26.33
N ILE A 436 -21.65 -23.89 -26.69
CA ILE A 436 -21.90 -22.65 -25.94
C ILE A 436 -23.41 -22.37 -25.94
N ASN A 437 -23.97 -22.06 -24.78
CA ASN A 437 -25.34 -21.59 -24.64
C ASN A 437 -25.37 -20.06 -24.75
N PRO A 438 -25.70 -19.45 -25.90
CA PRO A 438 -25.56 -18.00 -26.08
C PRO A 438 -26.55 -17.21 -25.20
N GLY A 439 -27.70 -17.80 -24.81
CA GLY A 439 -28.65 -17.17 -23.91
C GLY A 439 -28.09 -16.99 -22.47
N ARG A 440 -27.15 -17.82 -22.07
CA ARG A 440 -26.58 -17.85 -20.71
C ARG A 440 -25.11 -17.43 -20.66
N SER A 441 -24.46 -17.26 -21.81
CA SER A 441 -23.02 -16.95 -21.92
C SER A 441 -22.80 -15.51 -22.32
N TYR A 442 -21.80 -14.88 -21.76
CA TYR A 442 -21.28 -13.58 -22.18
C TYR A 442 -19.80 -13.48 -21.90
N TYR A 443 -19.12 -12.59 -22.62
CA TYR A 443 -17.73 -12.22 -22.41
C TYR A 443 -17.70 -10.73 -22.13
N SER A 444 -17.04 -10.28 -21.04
CA SER A 444 -17.15 -8.90 -20.60
C SER A 444 -15.94 -8.43 -19.80
N ALA A 445 -15.71 -7.12 -19.78
CA ALA A 445 -14.77 -6.46 -18.89
C ALA A 445 -15.50 -5.39 -18.06
N SER A 446 -15.33 -5.40 -16.76
CA SER A 446 -15.90 -4.39 -15.88
C SER A 446 -14.97 -3.20 -15.72
N GLN A 447 -15.55 -2.04 -15.42
CA GLN A 447 -14.87 -0.83 -15.01
C GLN A 447 -15.58 -0.27 -13.78
N GLN A 448 -14.80 0.35 -12.90
CA GLN A 448 -15.32 1.11 -11.77
C GLN A 448 -14.65 2.47 -11.70
N ASP A 449 -15.42 3.47 -11.32
CA ASP A 449 -15.01 4.86 -11.16
C ASP A 449 -15.32 5.29 -9.73
N THR A 450 -14.35 5.91 -9.07
CA THR A 450 -14.48 6.39 -7.69
C THR A 450 -13.95 7.81 -7.58
N ASP A 451 -14.80 8.74 -7.15
CA ASP A 451 -14.41 10.09 -6.74
C ASP A 451 -14.49 10.20 -5.22
N TYR A 452 -13.45 10.68 -4.59
CA TYR A 452 -13.34 10.80 -3.14
C TYR A 452 -12.74 12.16 -2.75
N TYR A 453 -13.42 12.89 -1.87
CA TYR A 453 -12.93 14.18 -1.39
C TYR A 453 -13.30 14.41 0.07
N GLY A 454 -12.57 15.28 0.73
CA GLY A 454 -12.84 15.54 2.14
C GLY A 454 -12.09 16.70 2.72
N LEU A 455 -12.49 16.98 3.95
CA LEU A 455 -11.87 17.97 4.84
C LEU A 455 -11.65 17.33 6.20
N LYS A 456 -10.43 17.43 6.71
CA LYS A 456 -10.05 16.99 8.06
C LYS A 456 -9.52 18.18 8.84
N ALA A 457 -10.04 18.36 10.05
CA ALA A 457 -9.59 19.41 10.99
C ALA A 457 -9.14 18.74 12.29
N VAL A 458 -7.92 19.02 12.71
CA VAL A 458 -7.33 18.49 13.94
C VAL A 458 -6.81 19.65 14.77
N LEU A 459 -7.17 19.68 16.03
CA LEU A 459 -6.70 20.64 17.02
C LEU A 459 -5.93 19.88 18.11
N VAL A 460 -4.74 20.34 18.42
CA VAL A 460 -3.90 19.80 19.48
C VAL A 460 -3.71 20.88 20.55
N LYS A 461 -3.99 20.53 21.78
CA LYS A 461 -3.74 21.36 22.97
C LYS A 461 -2.79 20.62 23.89
N GLU A 462 -1.68 21.25 24.16
CA GLU A 462 -0.68 20.72 25.08
C GLU A 462 -0.68 21.50 26.41
N TRP A 463 -0.56 20.76 27.50
CA TRP A 463 -0.26 21.22 28.84
C TRP A 463 0.97 20.47 29.35
N ASP A 464 1.49 20.84 30.48
CA ASP A 464 2.73 20.23 31.04
C ASP A 464 2.74 18.69 30.95
N ARG A 465 1.66 18.02 31.38
CA ARG A 465 1.56 16.54 31.45
C ARG A 465 0.38 15.96 30.67
N PHE A 466 -0.38 16.77 29.97
CA PHE A 466 -1.56 16.31 29.26
C PHE A 466 -1.66 16.92 27.88
N THR A 467 -1.88 16.08 26.88
CA THR A 467 -2.14 16.48 25.49
C THR A 467 -3.53 16.05 25.11
N LEU A 468 -4.31 16.96 24.53
CA LEU A 468 -5.64 16.67 23.97
C LEU A 468 -5.60 16.93 22.47
N THR A 469 -5.90 15.89 21.68
CA THR A 469 -6.08 15.95 20.22
C THR A 469 -7.55 15.72 19.92
N TYR A 470 -8.20 16.63 19.22
CA TYR A 470 -9.61 16.50 18.87
C TYR A 470 -9.91 17.13 17.50
N GLY A 471 -11.01 16.76 16.90
CA GLY A 471 -11.31 17.26 15.59
C GLY A 471 -12.52 16.65 14.92
N ALA A 472 -12.65 16.95 13.62
CA ALA A 472 -13.74 16.49 12.78
C ALA A 472 -13.24 16.12 11.39
N ASP A 473 -13.89 15.12 10.77
CA ASP A 473 -13.70 14.77 9.36
C ASP A 473 -15.04 14.80 8.63
N ILE A 474 -15.00 15.29 7.41
CA ILE A 474 -16.08 15.27 6.44
C ILE A 474 -15.55 14.63 5.17
N GLU A 475 -16.12 13.50 4.78
CA GLU A 475 -15.64 12.70 3.64
C GLU A 475 -16.82 12.34 2.75
N ARG A 476 -16.62 12.39 1.44
CA ARG A 476 -17.63 12.10 0.43
C ARG A 476 -17.01 11.23 -0.64
N GLU A 477 -17.71 10.15 -1.00
CA GLU A 477 -17.32 9.24 -2.06
C GLU A 477 -18.49 9.04 -3.00
N SER A 478 -18.23 9.08 -4.30
CA SER A 478 -19.17 8.68 -5.34
C SER A 478 -18.57 7.50 -6.11
N PHE A 479 -19.34 6.43 -6.25
CA PHE A 479 -18.95 5.21 -6.94
C PHE A 479 -19.93 4.89 -8.05
N ASP A 480 -19.40 4.64 -9.26
CA ASP A 480 -20.12 4.12 -10.41
C ASP A 480 -19.40 2.92 -11.01
N SER A 481 -20.14 2.05 -11.72
CA SER A 481 -19.55 0.88 -12.36
C SER A 481 -20.35 0.41 -13.56
N ASP A 482 -19.64 0.09 -14.63
CA ASP A 482 -20.19 -0.53 -15.83
C ASP A 482 -19.40 -1.77 -16.26
N GLN A 483 -19.90 -2.44 -17.29
CA GLN A 483 -19.17 -3.48 -18.00
C GLN A 483 -19.41 -3.40 -19.51
N ALA A 484 -18.33 -3.53 -20.27
CA ALA A 484 -18.35 -3.76 -21.69
C ALA A 484 -18.75 -5.21 -21.97
N LEU A 485 -19.63 -5.43 -22.93
CA LEU A 485 -20.01 -6.74 -23.45
C LEU A 485 -19.37 -6.93 -24.81
N PHE A 486 -18.66 -8.03 -24.98
CA PHE A 486 -17.94 -8.34 -26.20
C PHE A 486 -18.66 -9.35 -27.07
N ASP A 487 -18.47 -9.26 -28.40
CA ASP A 487 -19.04 -10.20 -29.35
C ASP A 487 -18.63 -11.63 -29.01
N LEU A 488 -19.60 -12.44 -28.63
CA LEU A 488 -19.36 -13.80 -28.16
C LEU A 488 -18.88 -14.71 -29.30
N GLY A 489 -19.27 -14.43 -30.56
CA GLY A 489 -18.84 -15.18 -31.71
C GLY A 489 -17.35 -14.98 -32.01
N THR A 490 -16.88 -13.72 -32.05
CA THR A 490 -15.47 -13.37 -32.19
C THR A 490 -14.66 -13.95 -31.05
N ALA A 491 -15.10 -13.72 -29.79
CA ALA A 491 -14.38 -14.24 -28.62
C ALA A 491 -14.29 -15.79 -28.65
N ALA A 492 -15.37 -16.49 -29.01
CA ALA A 492 -15.34 -17.94 -29.14
C ALA A 492 -14.43 -18.45 -30.27
N GLN A 493 -14.31 -17.74 -31.39
CA GLN A 493 -13.43 -18.10 -32.50
C GLN A 493 -11.97 -17.92 -32.18
N THR A 494 -11.64 -16.93 -31.36
CA THR A 494 -10.27 -16.50 -30.99
C THR A 494 -9.85 -17.00 -29.61
N GLY A 495 -10.63 -17.86 -28.95
CA GLY A 495 -10.31 -18.32 -27.60
C GLY A 495 -10.32 -17.20 -26.54
N GLY A 496 -11.05 -16.09 -26.80
CA GLY A 496 -11.09 -14.93 -25.90
C GLY A 496 -9.98 -13.91 -26.14
N LEU A 497 -9.06 -14.12 -27.09
CA LEU A 497 -7.98 -13.18 -27.41
C LEU A 497 -8.49 -11.88 -28.03
N VAL A 498 -9.63 -11.90 -28.74
CA VAL A 498 -10.24 -10.70 -29.30
C VAL A 498 -11.55 -10.39 -28.58
N ALA A 499 -11.64 -9.18 -28.05
CA ALA A 499 -12.80 -8.69 -27.28
C ALA A 499 -13.34 -7.40 -27.93
N ASP A 500 -14.17 -7.58 -28.97
CA ASP A 500 -14.83 -6.50 -29.71
C ASP A 500 -16.10 -6.06 -28.96
N GLU A 501 -16.15 -4.80 -28.46
CA GLU A 501 -17.30 -4.28 -27.70
C GLU A 501 -18.51 -4.04 -28.61
N TYR A 502 -19.67 -4.63 -28.24
CA TYR A 502 -20.93 -4.38 -28.93
C TYR A 502 -21.97 -3.65 -28.08
N ALA A 503 -21.80 -3.67 -26.73
CA ALA A 503 -22.72 -3.01 -25.80
C ALA A 503 -22.04 -2.68 -24.47
N LYS A 504 -22.57 -1.68 -23.77
CA LYS A 504 -22.18 -1.29 -22.43
C LYS A 504 -23.41 -1.35 -21.51
N VAL A 505 -23.26 -1.97 -20.35
CA VAL A 505 -24.34 -2.13 -19.35
C VAL A 505 -23.82 -1.78 -17.96
N GLY A 506 -24.72 -1.44 -17.03
CA GLY A 506 -24.35 -1.23 -15.63
C GLY A 506 -23.86 -2.53 -14.97
N ARG A 507 -22.80 -2.45 -14.18
CA ARG A 507 -22.27 -3.60 -13.42
C ARG A 507 -22.86 -3.68 -12.02
N TYR A 508 -22.90 -2.55 -11.32
CA TYR A 508 -23.41 -2.36 -9.96
C TYR A 508 -24.24 -1.07 -9.92
N PRO A 509 -25.13 -0.88 -8.92
CA PRO A 509 -25.76 0.42 -8.70
C PRO A 509 -24.72 1.50 -8.39
N GLY A 510 -25.01 2.73 -8.78
CA GLY A 510 -24.27 3.90 -8.29
C GLY A 510 -24.48 4.07 -6.79
N ILE A 511 -23.43 4.45 -6.06
CA ILE A 511 -23.48 4.61 -4.61
C ILE A 511 -22.73 5.89 -4.23
N ASP A 512 -23.46 6.81 -3.57
CA ASP A 512 -22.86 7.95 -2.91
C ASP A 512 -22.73 7.64 -1.40
N THR A 513 -21.52 7.83 -0.85
CA THR A 513 -21.21 7.56 0.55
C THR A 513 -20.77 8.85 1.23
N ASP A 514 -21.54 9.30 2.21
CA ASP A 514 -21.28 10.46 3.03
C ASP A 514 -20.82 10.02 4.43
N SER A 515 -19.63 10.42 4.86
CA SER A 515 -19.10 10.12 6.19
C SER A 515 -18.74 11.39 6.94
N ASP A 516 -19.33 11.56 8.12
CA ASP A 516 -19.04 12.64 9.04
C ASP A 516 -18.59 12.06 10.39
N SER A 517 -17.56 12.64 10.99
CA SER A 517 -17.09 12.13 12.27
C SER A 517 -16.50 13.22 13.17
N LEU A 518 -16.61 12.96 14.47
CA LEU A 518 -15.99 13.73 15.54
C LEU A 518 -15.12 12.79 16.36
N PHE A 519 -13.97 13.27 16.78
CA PHE A 519 -13.08 12.48 17.64
C PHE A 519 -12.41 13.36 18.70
N ALA A 520 -12.03 12.73 19.82
CA ALA A 520 -11.18 13.29 20.85
C ALA A 520 -10.28 12.20 21.43
N GLN A 521 -9.01 12.52 21.65
CA GLN A 521 -8.00 11.64 22.24
C GLN A 521 -7.17 12.42 23.24
N GLY A 522 -7.04 11.89 24.46
CA GLY A 522 -6.19 12.44 25.51
C GLY A 522 -4.97 11.55 25.73
N SER A 523 -3.83 12.16 26.02
CA SER A 523 -2.60 11.50 26.50
C SER A 523 -2.14 12.18 27.77
N TRP A 524 -1.93 11.42 28.85
CA TRP A 524 -1.55 11.91 30.16
C TRP A 524 -0.27 11.23 30.66
N LYS A 525 0.78 12.01 30.85
CA LYS A 525 2.03 11.59 31.53
C LYS A 525 1.80 11.55 33.04
N ALA A 526 1.17 10.46 33.50
CA ALA A 526 0.81 10.28 34.93
C ALA A 526 2.05 10.30 35.83
N THR A 527 3.16 9.75 35.33
CA THR A 527 4.53 9.89 35.88
C THR A 527 5.52 10.03 34.73
N ASP A 528 6.79 10.24 35.01
CA ASP A 528 7.84 10.28 33.98
C ASP A 528 8.02 8.93 33.26
N ALA A 529 7.58 7.83 33.90
CA ALA A 529 7.64 6.48 33.37
C ALA A 529 6.31 5.98 32.80
N LEU A 530 5.17 6.52 33.21
CA LEU A 530 3.83 6.03 32.85
C LEU A 530 3.05 7.07 32.05
N THR A 531 2.72 6.76 30.83
CA THR A 531 1.77 7.51 29.98
C THR A 531 0.48 6.71 29.81
N LEU A 532 -0.66 7.34 30.06
CA LEU A 532 -2.00 6.79 29.82
C LEU A 532 -2.65 7.56 28.68
N SER A 533 -3.30 6.86 27.77
CA SER A 533 -4.04 7.47 26.67
C SER A 533 -5.44 6.88 26.54
N GLY A 534 -6.35 7.66 25.99
CA GLY A 534 -7.69 7.19 25.69
C GLY A 534 -8.40 8.13 24.72
N GLY A 535 -9.26 7.57 23.89
CA GLY A 535 -9.96 8.32 22.87
C GLY A 535 -11.31 7.74 22.51
N VAL A 536 -12.11 8.57 21.88
CA VAL A 536 -13.42 8.24 21.33
C VAL A 536 -13.56 8.87 19.95
N ARG A 537 -14.16 8.12 19.04
CA ARG A 537 -14.63 8.61 17.74
C ARG A 537 -16.08 8.23 17.55
N ARG A 538 -16.90 9.19 17.15
CA ARG A 538 -18.24 8.94 16.65
C ARG A 538 -18.23 9.20 15.14
N GLN A 539 -18.65 8.22 14.38
CA GLN A 539 -18.77 8.31 12.92
C GLN A 539 -20.19 7.98 12.51
N ARG A 540 -20.74 8.80 11.62
CA ARG A 540 -21.97 8.53 10.87
C ARG A 540 -21.59 8.38 9.40
N THR A 541 -22.08 7.31 8.78
CA THR A 541 -21.93 7.08 7.34
C THR A 541 -23.32 6.85 6.75
N ASN A 542 -23.66 7.57 5.69
CA ASN A 542 -24.87 7.40 4.91
C ASN A 542 -24.48 6.86 3.53
N ASN A 543 -25.14 5.80 3.09
CA ASN A 543 -25.02 5.28 1.72
C ASN A 543 -26.32 5.56 0.99
N GLU A 544 -26.31 6.38 -0.05
CA GLU A 544 -27.38 6.56 -1.01
C GLU A 544 -27.11 5.63 -2.22
N VAL A 545 -28.02 4.69 -2.47
CA VAL A 545 -27.93 3.69 -3.53
C VAL A 545 -28.93 4.04 -4.60
N GLY A 546 -28.50 4.15 -5.87
CA GLY A 546 -29.37 4.45 -7.00
C GLY A 546 -30.26 3.27 -7.40
N ASP A 547 -31.38 3.58 -8.08
CA ASP A 547 -32.18 2.57 -8.75
C ASP A 547 -31.36 1.80 -9.78
N PHE A 548 -31.50 0.48 -9.83
CA PHE A 548 -30.65 -0.34 -10.67
C PHE A 548 -31.38 -1.51 -11.30
N VAL A 549 -31.32 -1.63 -12.62
CA VAL A 549 -31.72 -2.87 -13.31
C VAL A 549 -30.59 -3.87 -13.17
N ALA A 550 -30.84 -5.06 -12.63
CA ALA A 550 -29.76 -6.05 -12.40
C ALA A 550 -28.98 -6.32 -13.70
N ALA A 551 -27.66 -6.43 -13.59
CA ALA A 551 -26.76 -6.61 -14.74
C ALA A 551 -27.17 -7.77 -15.65
N ALA A 552 -27.68 -8.88 -15.06
CA ALA A 552 -28.16 -10.02 -15.81
C ALA A 552 -29.33 -9.66 -16.78
N GLN A 553 -30.27 -8.81 -16.37
CA GLN A 553 -31.40 -8.38 -17.21
C GLN A 553 -30.90 -7.38 -18.26
N GLN A 554 -30.01 -6.48 -17.93
CA GLN A 554 -29.39 -5.58 -18.91
C GLN A 554 -28.68 -6.37 -20.02
N ILE A 555 -27.93 -7.44 -19.66
CA ILE A 555 -27.28 -8.36 -20.61
C ILE A 555 -28.32 -9.08 -21.48
N GLN A 556 -29.44 -9.53 -20.91
CA GLN A 556 -30.51 -10.17 -21.71
C GLN A 556 -31.15 -9.19 -22.72
N ILE A 557 -31.40 -7.96 -22.29
CA ILE A 557 -31.92 -6.90 -23.16
C ILE A 557 -30.91 -6.56 -24.28
N SER A 558 -29.60 -6.47 -23.98
CA SER A 558 -28.59 -6.23 -25.01
C SER A 558 -28.53 -7.33 -26.07
N LYS A 559 -28.90 -8.54 -25.71
CA LYS A 559 -29.04 -9.70 -26.65
C LYS A 559 -30.37 -9.74 -27.39
N GLY A 560 -31.25 -8.76 -27.18
CA GLY A 560 -32.58 -8.72 -27.78
C GLY A 560 -33.62 -9.59 -27.07
N ASN A 561 -33.32 -10.12 -25.88
CA ASN A 561 -34.26 -10.88 -25.08
C ASN A 561 -34.99 -9.94 -24.09
N GLY A 562 -36.01 -9.29 -24.61
CA GLY A 562 -36.74 -8.20 -23.94
C GLY A 562 -36.25 -6.81 -24.40
N THR A 563 -37.02 -5.79 -24.03
CA THR A 563 -36.76 -4.39 -24.41
C THR A 563 -36.55 -3.48 -23.17
N SER A 564 -37.01 -3.95 -21.99
CA SER A 564 -36.91 -3.22 -20.72
C SER A 564 -37.04 -4.14 -19.53
N ALA A 565 -36.73 -3.61 -18.34
CA ALA A 565 -36.90 -4.31 -17.09
C ALA A 565 -37.27 -3.32 -15.96
N ASP A 566 -37.96 -3.82 -14.93
CA ASP A 566 -38.17 -3.06 -13.71
C ASP A 566 -36.80 -2.80 -13.04
N ALA A 567 -36.61 -1.59 -12.52
CA ALA A 567 -35.48 -1.32 -11.66
C ALA A 567 -35.70 -1.90 -10.26
N ILE A 568 -34.67 -2.39 -9.65
CA ILE A 568 -34.62 -2.64 -8.21
C ILE A 568 -34.54 -1.27 -7.56
N PRO A 569 -35.45 -0.92 -6.66
CA PRO A 569 -35.42 0.39 -6.02
C PRO A 569 -34.15 0.62 -5.25
N GLY A 570 -33.54 1.78 -5.38
CA GLY A 570 -32.52 2.30 -4.54
C GLY A 570 -33.04 2.69 -3.15
N GLY A 571 -32.29 3.52 -2.46
CA GLY A 571 -32.66 4.04 -1.13
C GLY A 571 -31.44 4.47 -0.33
N GLU A 572 -31.67 4.84 0.91
CA GLU A 572 -30.63 5.31 1.83
C GLU A 572 -30.44 4.35 2.99
N LYS A 573 -29.19 4.21 3.46
CA LYS A 573 -28.85 3.44 4.65
C LYS A 573 -27.84 4.19 5.51
N ASP A 574 -28.30 4.52 6.73
CA ASP A 574 -27.47 5.14 7.75
C ASP A 574 -26.76 4.10 8.62
N TYR A 575 -25.48 4.35 8.89
CA TYR A 575 -24.66 3.62 9.84
C TYR A 575 -24.09 4.60 10.85
N GLN A 576 -24.16 4.24 12.13
CA GLN A 576 -23.54 5.02 13.20
C GLN A 576 -22.71 4.11 14.08
N VAL A 577 -21.48 4.53 14.36
CA VAL A 577 -20.57 3.78 15.22
C VAL A 577 -19.84 4.70 16.19
N ASP A 578 -19.74 4.24 17.44
CA ASP A 578 -18.83 4.80 18.44
C ASP A 578 -17.66 3.83 18.61
N LEU A 579 -16.43 4.34 18.47
CA LEU A 579 -15.19 3.59 18.59
C LEU A 579 -14.38 4.15 19.75
N TYR A 580 -13.78 3.25 20.52
CA TYR A 580 -13.01 3.58 21.71
C TYR A 580 -11.59 3.02 21.61
N ASN A 581 -10.64 3.75 22.20
CA ASN A 581 -9.30 3.25 22.42
C ASN A 581 -8.82 3.66 23.83
N PHE A 582 -8.08 2.77 24.48
CA PHE A 582 -7.43 3.01 25.77
C PHE A 582 -6.08 2.34 25.77
N GLY A 583 -5.07 3.03 26.28
CA GLY A 583 -3.74 2.47 26.30
C GLY A 583 -2.89 2.99 27.46
N ALA A 584 -1.84 2.24 27.75
CA ALA A 584 -0.81 2.60 28.71
C ALA A 584 0.56 2.22 28.14
N VAL A 585 1.51 3.11 28.31
CA VAL A 585 2.93 2.88 28.03
C VAL A 585 3.70 3.05 29.34
N TYR A 586 4.51 2.06 29.69
CA TYR A 586 5.40 2.13 30.84
C TYR A 586 6.86 1.99 30.42
N LYS A 587 7.66 3.01 30.64
CA LYS A 587 9.09 3.04 30.40
C LYS A 587 9.81 2.29 31.52
N LEU A 588 10.37 1.12 31.23
CA LEU A 588 11.17 0.32 32.16
C LEU A 588 12.52 0.99 32.43
N ASN A 589 13.09 1.58 31.38
CA ASN A 589 14.31 2.39 31.38
C ASN A 589 14.38 3.22 30.10
N LYS A 590 15.50 3.87 29.80
CA LYS A 590 15.68 4.71 28.61
C LYS A 590 15.59 3.92 27.29
N ALA A 591 15.93 2.62 27.30
CA ALA A 591 15.97 1.76 26.13
C ALA A 591 14.73 0.85 25.99
N GLN A 592 13.97 0.65 27.07
CA GLN A 592 12.92 -0.36 27.09
C GLN A 592 11.60 0.18 27.58
N GLN A 593 10.54 -0.24 26.94
CA GLN A 593 9.17 0.04 27.39
C GLN A 593 8.22 -1.11 27.08
N VAL A 594 7.14 -1.18 27.83
CA VAL A 594 6.03 -2.08 27.61
C VAL A 594 4.75 -1.28 27.41
N TRP A 595 3.82 -1.83 26.64
CA TRP A 595 2.50 -1.23 26.48
C TRP A 595 1.39 -2.25 26.60
N ALA A 596 0.21 -1.74 26.91
CA ALA A 596 -1.04 -2.44 26.82
C ALA A 596 -2.06 -1.54 26.17
N ASN A 597 -2.88 -2.06 25.25
CA ASN A 597 -3.98 -1.31 24.70
C ASN A 597 -5.25 -2.15 24.51
N TYR A 598 -6.37 -1.45 24.51
CA TYR A 598 -7.65 -1.85 23.96
C TYR A 598 -8.01 -0.87 22.85
N SER A 599 -8.40 -1.36 21.70
CA SER A 599 -8.77 -0.54 20.56
C SER A 599 -9.92 -1.14 19.77
N GLU A 600 -10.67 -0.29 19.09
CA GLU A 600 -11.78 -0.67 18.23
C GLU A 600 -11.55 -0.12 16.82
N GLY A 601 -11.95 -0.88 15.82
CA GLY A 601 -11.97 -0.51 14.41
C GLY A 601 -13.32 -0.86 13.81
N PHE A 602 -13.60 -0.32 12.62
CA PHE A 602 -14.87 -0.48 11.95
C PHE A 602 -14.66 -0.66 10.46
N GLU A 603 -15.49 -1.51 9.82
CA GLU A 603 -15.55 -1.66 8.37
C GLU A 603 -17.00 -1.85 7.92
N LEU A 604 -17.32 -1.34 6.73
CA LEU A 604 -18.56 -1.63 6.03
C LEU A 604 -18.28 -2.73 4.99
N PRO A 605 -19.12 -3.76 4.89
CA PRO A 605 -19.08 -4.70 3.77
C PRO A 605 -19.36 -3.96 2.45
N ASP A 606 -18.82 -4.49 1.35
CA ASP A 606 -18.96 -3.94 0.01
C ASP A 606 -20.45 -3.77 -0.39
N PRO A 607 -20.98 -2.54 -0.41
CA PRO A 607 -22.40 -2.32 -0.67
C PRO A 607 -22.75 -2.60 -2.14
N ALA A 608 -21.82 -2.41 -3.07
CA ALA A 608 -22.08 -2.63 -4.50
C ALA A 608 -22.32 -4.12 -4.83
N LYS A 609 -21.65 -5.03 -4.09
CA LYS A 609 -21.89 -6.48 -4.20
C LYS A 609 -23.10 -6.99 -3.41
N TYR A 610 -23.68 -6.15 -2.57
CA TYR A 610 -24.84 -6.51 -1.76
C TYR A 610 -26.15 -5.95 -2.36
N TYR A 611 -26.15 -4.67 -2.72
CA TYR A 611 -27.30 -4.01 -3.32
C TYR A 611 -27.39 -4.27 -4.84
N GLY A 612 -28.52 -3.94 -5.46
CA GLY A 612 -28.74 -4.18 -6.88
C GLY A 612 -29.01 -5.65 -7.25
N GLN A 613 -29.27 -6.49 -6.25
CA GLN A 613 -29.66 -7.90 -6.45
C GLN A 613 -31.18 -8.05 -6.49
N GLY A 614 -31.69 -8.78 -7.48
CA GLY A 614 -33.09 -9.04 -7.62
C GLY A 614 -33.40 -10.33 -8.37
N THR A 615 -34.58 -10.86 -8.11
CA THR A 615 -35.14 -11.99 -8.86
C THR A 615 -36.20 -11.45 -9.81
N TYR A 616 -36.10 -11.81 -11.07
CA TYR A 616 -37.04 -11.41 -12.11
C TYR A 616 -37.89 -12.57 -12.62
N SER A 617 -38.92 -12.29 -13.42
CA SER A 617 -39.70 -13.28 -14.12
C SER A 617 -38.80 -14.23 -14.94
N ALA A 618 -39.22 -15.49 -15.13
CA ALA A 618 -38.41 -16.49 -15.86
C ALA A 618 -38.22 -16.14 -17.35
N ALA A 619 -39.08 -15.24 -17.89
CA ALA A 619 -39.04 -14.73 -19.25
C ALA A 619 -39.67 -13.34 -19.27
N PRO A 620 -39.33 -12.46 -20.26
CA PRO A 620 -39.97 -11.15 -20.36
C PRO A 620 -41.46 -11.28 -20.69
N VAL A 621 -42.28 -10.52 -19.99
CA VAL A 621 -43.74 -10.43 -20.23
C VAL A 621 -43.98 -9.25 -21.14
N ASN A 622 -44.47 -9.50 -22.35
CA ASN A 622 -44.65 -8.46 -23.41
C ASN A 622 -43.36 -7.66 -23.67
N GLY A 623 -42.20 -8.34 -23.62
CA GLY A 623 -40.92 -7.71 -23.84
C GLY A 623 -40.29 -7.02 -22.60
N HIS A 624 -40.98 -7.05 -21.45
CA HIS A 624 -40.53 -6.42 -20.21
C HIS A 624 -40.20 -7.45 -19.13
N TRP A 625 -39.02 -7.34 -18.48
CA TRP A 625 -38.63 -8.16 -17.34
C TRP A 625 -39.23 -7.61 -16.05
N VAL A 626 -40.12 -8.40 -15.43
CA VAL A 626 -40.84 -8.02 -14.21
C VAL A 626 -40.02 -8.40 -12.97
N LEU A 627 -39.76 -7.45 -12.11
CA LEU A 627 -39.12 -7.71 -10.82
C LEU A 627 -40.05 -8.44 -9.87
N GLN A 628 -39.65 -9.60 -9.35
CA GLN A 628 -40.43 -10.37 -8.38
C GLN A 628 -39.97 -10.11 -6.94
N LYS A 629 -38.68 -9.89 -6.75
CA LYS A 629 -38.07 -9.60 -5.46
C LYS A 629 -36.77 -8.82 -5.67
N GLY A 630 -36.56 -7.76 -4.93
CA GLY A 630 -35.31 -7.00 -4.86
C GLY A 630 -34.77 -6.92 -3.44
N VAL A 631 -33.50 -6.61 -3.29
CA VAL A 631 -32.91 -6.26 -1.98
C VAL A 631 -33.37 -4.85 -1.65
N ASN A 632 -34.12 -4.69 -0.56
CA ASN A 632 -34.51 -3.37 -0.04
C ASN A 632 -33.31 -2.74 0.71
N VAL A 633 -32.91 -1.54 0.33
CA VAL A 633 -31.78 -0.83 0.93
C VAL A 633 -32.06 -0.45 2.38
N GLU A 634 -33.21 0.13 2.68
CA GLU A 634 -33.58 0.62 4.00
C GLU A 634 -33.70 -0.50 5.03
N ASP A 635 -34.32 -1.63 4.65
CA ASP A 635 -34.56 -2.78 5.52
C ASP A 635 -33.45 -3.85 5.41
N SER A 636 -32.31 -3.52 4.77
CA SER A 636 -31.26 -4.50 4.54
C SER A 636 -30.61 -4.95 5.84
N ALA A 637 -30.20 -6.22 5.88
CA ALA A 637 -29.42 -6.79 6.99
C ALA A 637 -27.94 -6.37 6.94
N LEU A 638 -27.52 -5.66 5.90
CA LEU A 638 -26.15 -5.16 5.79
C LEU A 638 -25.87 -4.15 6.91
N ASP A 639 -24.85 -4.39 7.69
CA ASP A 639 -24.50 -3.60 8.87
C ASP A 639 -22.98 -3.49 8.99
N GLY A 640 -22.52 -2.49 9.70
CA GLY A 640 -21.10 -2.31 9.96
C GLY A 640 -20.54 -3.36 10.92
N ILE A 641 -19.32 -3.77 10.65
CA ILE A 641 -18.60 -4.74 11.48
C ILE A 641 -17.60 -4.03 12.36
N LYS A 642 -17.87 -4.06 13.67
CA LYS A 642 -16.95 -3.55 14.68
C LYS A 642 -15.96 -4.65 15.08
N THR A 643 -14.67 -4.36 14.98
CA THR A 643 -13.59 -5.18 15.50
C THR A 643 -13.06 -4.57 16.78
N LYS A 644 -12.91 -5.41 17.81
CA LYS A 644 -12.30 -5.07 19.10
C LYS A 644 -10.97 -5.80 19.23
N GLN A 645 -9.96 -5.15 19.80
CA GLN A 645 -8.65 -5.76 20.01
C GLN A 645 -8.08 -5.42 21.36
N VAL A 646 -7.38 -6.39 21.98
CA VAL A 646 -6.44 -6.15 23.07
C VAL A 646 -5.04 -6.53 22.62
N GLU A 647 -4.05 -5.76 23.05
CA GLU A 647 -2.65 -5.96 22.73
C GLU A 647 -1.76 -5.70 23.93
N LEU A 648 -0.74 -6.54 24.11
CA LEU A 648 0.37 -6.36 25.03
C LEU A 648 1.67 -6.41 24.26
N GLY A 649 2.56 -5.46 24.49
CA GLY A 649 3.81 -5.45 23.76
C GLY A 649 4.99 -4.94 24.58
N TRP A 650 6.17 -5.17 24.01
CA TRP A 650 7.47 -4.74 24.49
C TRP A 650 8.31 -4.25 23.33
N ARG A 651 9.08 -3.16 23.54
CA ARG A 651 10.07 -2.68 22.58
C ARG A 651 11.37 -2.28 23.28
N HIS A 652 12.45 -2.45 22.56
CA HIS A 652 13.80 -2.16 22.98
C HIS A 652 14.59 -1.47 21.87
N TYR A 653 15.27 -0.39 22.21
CA TYR A 653 16.16 0.35 21.32
C TYR A 653 17.38 0.82 22.12
N ASP A 654 18.60 0.33 21.76
CA ASP A 654 19.84 0.72 22.46
C ASP A 654 21.04 0.96 21.53
N GLY A 655 20.82 1.03 20.21
CA GLY A 655 21.86 1.22 19.21
C GLY A 655 22.43 -0.07 18.65
N ALA A 656 22.55 -1.11 19.43
CA ALA A 656 22.96 -2.43 18.94
C ALA A 656 21.74 -3.30 18.59
N LEU A 657 20.69 -3.25 19.41
CA LEU A 657 19.47 -4.04 19.26
C LEU A 657 18.26 -3.12 19.12
N ASP A 658 17.55 -3.29 18.01
CA ASP A 658 16.21 -2.77 17.77
C ASP A 658 15.24 -3.95 17.75
N ALA A 659 14.34 -4.02 18.73
CA ALA A 659 13.42 -5.13 18.85
C ALA A 659 12.05 -4.70 19.35
N GLN A 660 11.02 -5.29 18.76
CA GLN A 660 9.64 -5.12 19.18
C GLN A 660 8.90 -6.45 19.10
N LEU A 661 8.08 -6.75 20.13
CA LEU A 661 7.24 -7.94 20.20
C LEU A 661 5.88 -7.58 20.77
N ALA A 662 4.81 -8.04 20.14
CA ALA A 662 3.44 -7.86 20.59
C ALA A 662 2.64 -9.16 20.53
N ALA A 663 1.82 -9.38 21.55
CA ALA A 663 0.77 -10.38 21.57
C ALA A 663 -0.58 -9.68 21.39
N PHE A 664 -1.42 -10.16 20.47
CA PHE A 664 -2.70 -9.56 20.16
C PHE A 664 -3.84 -10.56 20.13
N TYR A 665 -5.04 -10.09 20.45
CA TYR A 665 -6.30 -10.81 20.32
C TYR A 665 -7.37 -9.85 19.79
N ALA A 666 -7.85 -10.08 18.57
CA ALA A 666 -8.88 -9.27 17.90
C ALA A 666 -10.13 -10.12 17.65
N TRP A 667 -11.32 -9.53 17.86
CA TRP A 667 -12.60 -10.24 17.63
C TRP A 667 -13.68 -9.30 17.11
N SER A 668 -14.64 -9.88 16.39
CA SER A 668 -15.87 -9.24 15.94
C SER A 668 -17.06 -10.18 16.14
N ASP A 669 -18.27 -9.62 16.30
CA ASP A 669 -19.49 -10.38 16.48
C ASP A 669 -20.13 -10.81 15.16
N LYS A 670 -19.74 -10.18 14.06
CA LYS A 670 -20.15 -10.48 12.68
C LYS A 670 -18.94 -10.77 11.80
N SER A 671 -19.14 -11.46 10.71
CA SER A 671 -18.13 -11.74 9.68
C SER A 671 -18.68 -11.56 8.28
N ILE A 672 -17.78 -11.36 7.31
CA ILE A 672 -18.08 -11.30 5.89
C ILE A 672 -17.63 -12.62 5.26
N THR A 673 -18.44 -13.17 4.38
CA THR A 673 -18.06 -14.24 3.47
C THR A 673 -18.47 -13.90 2.04
N TYR A 674 -17.90 -14.60 1.08
CA TYR A 674 -18.27 -14.49 -0.33
C TYR A 674 -18.91 -15.80 -0.79
N ASN A 675 -20.02 -15.68 -1.47
CA ASN A 675 -20.60 -16.81 -2.18
C ASN A 675 -19.72 -17.13 -3.40
N ARG A 676 -19.02 -18.25 -3.40
CA ARG A 676 -18.06 -18.61 -4.45
C ARG A 676 -18.70 -18.80 -5.82
N ALA A 677 -19.99 -19.15 -5.88
CA ALA A 677 -20.69 -19.34 -7.14
C ALA A 677 -21.16 -18.03 -7.78
N THR A 678 -21.52 -17.04 -6.96
CA THR A 678 -22.06 -15.76 -7.42
C THR A 678 -21.08 -14.58 -7.24
N LEU A 679 -20.02 -14.77 -6.43
CA LEU A 679 -19.04 -13.75 -6.00
C LEU A 679 -19.67 -12.58 -5.24
N LEU A 680 -20.87 -12.76 -4.70
CA LEU A 680 -21.60 -11.78 -3.94
C LEU A 680 -21.20 -11.81 -2.47
N VAL A 681 -21.31 -10.67 -1.81
CA VAL A 681 -21.03 -10.52 -0.37
C VAL A 681 -22.21 -11.03 0.43
N GLU A 682 -21.91 -11.83 1.45
CA GLU A 682 -22.84 -12.29 2.47
C GLU A 682 -22.30 -11.88 3.85
N GLN A 683 -23.16 -11.29 4.68
CA GLN A 683 -22.83 -11.01 6.07
C GLN A 683 -23.40 -12.11 6.96
N LEU A 684 -22.57 -12.64 7.84
CA LEU A 684 -22.92 -13.68 8.77
C LEU A 684 -22.92 -13.16 10.20
N ASP A 685 -23.96 -13.52 10.98
CA ASP A 685 -23.99 -13.34 12.43
C ASP A 685 -23.10 -14.39 13.13
N SER A 686 -21.87 -14.46 12.73
CA SER A 686 -20.87 -15.40 13.20
C SER A 686 -19.65 -14.67 13.75
N LYS A 687 -19.29 -15.01 14.99
CA LYS A 687 -18.11 -14.42 15.64
C LYS A 687 -16.84 -14.86 14.94
N LYS A 688 -15.96 -13.88 14.70
CA LYS A 688 -14.62 -14.10 14.16
C LYS A 688 -13.58 -13.64 15.17
N ARG A 689 -12.45 -14.38 15.30
CA ARG A 689 -11.28 -13.96 16.06
C ARG A 689 -9.98 -14.23 15.33
N ASN A 690 -9.03 -13.31 15.51
CA ASN A 690 -7.65 -13.41 15.05
C ASN A 690 -6.74 -13.14 16.24
N TYR A 691 -5.77 -14.02 16.51
CA TYR A 691 -4.86 -13.84 17.64
C TYR A 691 -3.49 -14.40 17.32
N GLY A 692 -2.47 -13.85 17.95
CA GLY A 692 -1.12 -14.28 17.66
C GLY A 692 -0.04 -13.42 18.29
N LEU A 693 1.15 -13.60 17.75
CA LEU A 693 2.36 -12.86 18.08
C LEU A 693 2.90 -12.19 16.82
N GLU A 694 3.31 -10.95 16.93
CA GLU A 694 3.98 -10.19 15.87
C GLU A 694 5.23 -9.56 16.45
N GLY A 695 6.36 -9.63 15.73
CA GLY A 695 7.58 -9.04 16.22
C GLY A 695 8.65 -8.91 15.17
N GLN A 696 9.65 -8.10 15.49
CA GLN A 696 10.85 -7.85 14.72
C GLN A 696 12.02 -7.67 15.67
N ALA A 697 13.20 -8.08 15.24
CA ALA A 697 14.46 -7.80 15.92
C ALA A 697 15.56 -7.62 14.88
N ASN A 698 16.32 -6.52 15.01
CA ASN A 698 17.53 -6.23 14.24
C ASN A 698 18.69 -6.05 15.21
N TYR A 699 19.80 -6.70 14.96
CA TYR A 699 20.96 -6.68 15.84
C TYR A 699 22.25 -6.48 15.05
N TRP A 700 23.03 -5.49 15.45
CA TRP A 700 24.37 -5.25 14.95
C TRP A 700 25.36 -6.15 15.70
N LEU A 701 25.86 -7.20 15.03
CA LEU A 701 26.87 -8.11 15.57
C LEU A 701 28.23 -7.43 15.70
N THR A 702 28.55 -6.58 14.74
CA THR A 702 29.72 -5.72 14.65
C THR A 702 29.36 -4.46 13.88
N ASP A 703 30.27 -3.52 13.72
CA ASP A 703 30.07 -2.30 12.93
C ASP A 703 29.74 -2.61 11.44
N ASN A 704 30.12 -3.81 10.96
CA ASN A 704 29.93 -4.23 9.56
C ASN A 704 28.83 -5.29 9.37
N TRP A 705 28.43 -6.01 10.42
CA TRP A 705 27.50 -7.14 10.31
C TRP A 705 26.22 -6.90 11.07
N GLN A 706 25.11 -7.03 10.39
CA GLN A 706 23.77 -6.97 10.96
C GLN A 706 23.02 -8.27 10.70
N VAL A 707 22.22 -8.71 11.65
CA VAL A 707 21.23 -9.78 11.47
C VAL A 707 19.87 -9.26 11.88
N GLY A 708 18.84 -9.73 11.21
CA GLY A 708 17.49 -9.35 11.57
C GLY A 708 16.47 -10.42 11.25
N THR A 709 15.35 -10.34 11.93
CA THR A 709 14.21 -11.22 11.75
C THR A 709 12.91 -10.47 12.02
N SER A 710 11.87 -10.81 11.26
CA SER A 710 10.50 -10.39 11.55
C SER A 710 9.56 -11.58 11.43
N ALA A 711 8.52 -11.65 12.26
CA ALA A 711 7.62 -12.78 12.28
C ALA A 711 6.18 -12.39 12.61
N LEU A 712 5.24 -13.10 11.99
CA LEU A 712 3.84 -13.18 12.38
C LEU A 712 3.48 -14.64 12.63
N ALA A 713 3.08 -14.98 13.85
CA ALA A 713 2.43 -16.24 14.19
C ALA A 713 0.96 -15.95 14.47
N ILE A 714 0.05 -16.41 13.63
CA ILE A 714 -1.37 -16.03 13.70
C ILE A 714 -2.29 -17.24 13.61
N ARG A 715 -3.43 -17.17 14.30
CA ARG A 715 -4.56 -18.07 14.11
C ARG A 715 -5.82 -17.26 13.86
N SER A 716 -6.54 -17.64 12.80
CA SER A 716 -7.84 -17.08 12.41
C SER A 716 -8.92 -18.12 12.59
N GLN A 717 -9.99 -17.80 13.34
CA GLN A 717 -11.08 -18.70 13.63
C GLN A 717 -12.43 -17.98 13.50
N GLN A 718 -13.44 -18.76 13.14
CA GLN A 718 -14.84 -18.36 13.08
C GLN A 718 -15.68 -19.29 13.96
N LYS A 719 -16.73 -18.76 14.61
CA LYS A 719 -17.59 -19.54 15.48
C LYS A 719 -18.78 -20.09 14.69
N ILE A 720 -18.91 -21.41 14.61
CA ILE A 720 -19.99 -22.11 13.92
C ILE A 720 -20.56 -23.16 14.86
N ASP A 721 -21.88 -23.22 15.00
CA ASP A 721 -22.57 -24.12 15.90
C ASP A 721 -21.95 -24.20 17.31
N ASP A 722 -21.67 -22.99 17.85
CA ASP A 722 -21.02 -22.80 19.15
C ASP A 722 -19.58 -23.31 19.29
N ARG A 723 -18.93 -23.80 18.22
CA ARG A 723 -17.52 -24.21 18.18
C ARG A 723 -16.66 -23.22 17.41
N TRP A 724 -15.39 -23.13 17.80
CA TRP A 724 -14.38 -22.35 17.08
C TRP A 724 -13.69 -23.22 16.04
N GLU A 725 -13.98 -22.98 14.78
CA GLU A 725 -13.40 -23.66 13.63
C GLU A 725 -12.39 -22.75 12.92
N LYS A 726 -11.49 -23.34 12.14
CA LYS A 726 -10.52 -22.55 11.36
C LYS A 726 -11.27 -21.74 10.31
N GLN A 727 -10.84 -20.50 10.13
CA GLN A 727 -11.41 -19.64 9.09
C GLN A 727 -10.97 -20.12 7.70
N ASP A 728 -11.83 -19.90 6.70
CA ASP A 728 -11.58 -20.13 5.28
C ASP A 728 -10.20 -19.59 4.85
N VAL A 729 -9.41 -20.42 4.15
CA VAL A 729 -8.05 -20.08 3.69
C VAL A 729 -8.02 -18.86 2.76
N THR A 730 -9.13 -18.55 2.08
CA THR A 730 -9.21 -17.37 1.20
C THR A 730 -9.26 -16.05 1.97
N ALA A 731 -9.62 -16.08 3.26
CA ALA A 731 -9.75 -14.92 4.13
C ALA A 731 -8.79 -14.93 5.33
N ALA A 732 -8.20 -16.08 5.69
CA ALA A 732 -7.23 -16.19 6.77
C ALA A 732 -5.81 -15.87 6.29
N SER A 733 -4.98 -15.22 7.13
CA SER A 733 -3.57 -15.01 6.84
C SER A 733 -2.70 -16.20 7.24
N PRO A 734 -1.73 -16.61 6.43
CA PRO A 734 -0.70 -17.55 6.87
C PRO A 734 0.25 -16.89 7.88
N SER A 735 0.84 -17.70 8.76
CA SER A 735 2.00 -17.27 9.55
C SER A 735 3.20 -17.07 8.64
N LYS A 736 4.10 -16.13 9.01
CA LYS A 736 5.23 -15.72 8.17
C LYS A 736 6.47 -15.48 9.04
N LEU A 737 7.64 -15.78 8.49
CA LEU A 737 8.95 -15.46 9.07
C LEU A 737 9.85 -14.89 7.97
N THR A 738 10.45 -13.73 8.23
CA THR A 738 11.52 -13.15 7.41
C THR A 738 12.79 -13.10 8.23
N ALA A 739 13.92 -13.42 7.64
CA ALA A 739 15.23 -13.30 8.29
C ALA A 739 16.28 -12.82 7.30
N PHE A 740 17.28 -12.09 7.78
CA PHE A 740 18.39 -11.64 6.94
C PHE A 740 19.72 -11.59 7.68
N VAL A 741 20.78 -11.65 6.89
CA VAL A 741 22.15 -11.29 7.26
C VAL A 741 22.61 -10.20 6.32
N GLY A 742 23.01 -9.07 6.87
CA GLY A 742 23.56 -7.93 6.15
C GLY A 742 25.04 -7.74 6.47
N TRP A 743 25.81 -7.34 5.47
CA TRP A 743 27.20 -6.91 5.61
C TRP A 743 27.38 -5.57 4.89
N GLN A 744 28.07 -4.66 5.54
CA GLN A 744 28.40 -3.35 5.00
C GLN A 744 29.85 -3.01 5.34
N ASP A 745 30.61 -2.54 4.34
CA ASP A 745 31.97 -2.04 4.55
C ASP A 745 32.24 -0.89 3.55
N GLY A 746 32.41 0.30 4.09
CA GLY A 746 32.59 1.51 3.31
C GLY A 746 31.47 1.70 2.28
N ASP A 747 31.83 1.61 1.00
CA ASP A 747 30.96 1.87 -0.15
C ASP A 747 30.14 0.65 -0.61
N THR A 748 30.33 -0.51 0.04
CA THR A 748 29.73 -1.79 -0.39
C THR A 748 28.75 -2.31 0.65
N SER A 749 27.57 -2.75 0.23
CA SER A 749 26.66 -3.51 1.08
C SER A 749 26.20 -4.80 0.40
N LEU A 750 25.96 -5.83 1.21
CA LEU A 750 25.39 -7.11 0.81
C LEU A 750 24.34 -7.55 1.82
N ARG A 751 23.22 -8.10 1.34
CA ARG A 751 22.16 -8.64 2.17
C ARG A 751 21.68 -9.97 1.60
N LEU A 752 21.78 -11.03 2.38
CA LEU A 752 21.09 -12.29 2.12
C LEU A 752 19.85 -12.34 3.01
N GLN A 753 18.69 -12.47 2.41
CA GLN A 753 17.41 -12.54 3.12
C GLN A 753 16.60 -13.75 2.68
N GLY A 754 15.68 -14.19 3.55
CA GLY A 754 14.75 -15.27 3.24
C GLY A 754 13.39 -15.02 3.86
N VAL A 755 12.34 -15.38 3.14
CA VAL A 755 10.95 -15.33 3.59
C VAL A 755 10.39 -16.74 3.61
N ARG A 756 9.85 -17.15 4.76
CA ARG A 756 9.10 -18.40 4.94
C ARG A 756 7.64 -18.09 5.19
N THR A 757 6.76 -18.51 4.29
CA THR A 757 5.32 -18.60 4.48
C THR A 757 4.98 -20.01 4.97
N PHE A 758 4.21 -20.12 6.05
CA PHE A 758 3.84 -21.42 6.63
C PHE A 758 2.51 -21.91 6.05
N ASN A 759 2.30 -23.22 6.16
CA ASN A 759 1.05 -23.86 5.72
C ASN A 759 -0.15 -23.28 6.46
N LEU A 760 -1.26 -23.15 5.74
CA LEU A 760 -2.55 -22.75 6.26
C LEU A 760 -3.60 -23.80 5.85
N SER A 761 -4.56 -24.08 6.70
CA SER A 761 -5.69 -24.96 6.37
C SER A 761 -6.97 -24.47 7.03
N ASP A 762 -8.10 -24.73 6.41
CA ASP A 762 -9.43 -24.51 6.99
C ASP A 762 -10.15 -25.83 7.27
N ASP A 763 -11.38 -25.73 7.73
CA ASP A 763 -12.30 -26.84 7.95
C ASP A 763 -13.49 -26.74 6.94
N GLY A 764 -13.30 -26.07 5.80
CA GLY A 764 -14.26 -25.81 4.74
C GLY A 764 -14.80 -24.38 4.71
N ASN A 765 -15.56 -24.05 3.65
CA ASN A 765 -16.21 -22.76 3.50
C ASN A 765 -17.55 -22.72 4.25
N VAL A 766 -17.86 -21.56 4.84
CA VAL A 766 -19.15 -21.35 5.51
C VAL A 766 -20.18 -20.92 4.47
N LEU A 767 -21.23 -21.69 4.34
CA LEU A 767 -22.36 -21.39 3.47
C LEU A 767 -23.30 -20.36 4.10
N ALA A 768 -24.18 -19.73 3.32
CA ALA A 768 -25.17 -18.76 3.79
C ALA A 768 -26.11 -19.28 4.90
N ASN A 769 -26.30 -20.60 4.98
CA ASN A 769 -27.07 -21.25 6.04
C ASN A 769 -26.25 -21.48 7.33
N GLY A 770 -24.99 -21.01 7.37
CA GLY A 770 -24.07 -21.16 8.52
C GLY A 770 -23.39 -22.52 8.65
N GLN A 771 -23.59 -23.44 7.69
CA GLN A 771 -22.96 -24.77 7.68
C GLN A 771 -21.72 -24.80 6.81
N PHE A 772 -20.79 -25.73 7.04
CA PHE A 772 -19.67 -26.00 6.16
C PHE A 772 -20.05 -26.70 4.86
N ASP A 773 -19.36 -26.41 3.79
CA ASP A 773 -19.51 -27.11 2.50
C ASP A 773 -18.91 -28.53 2.51
N GLY A 774 -18.23 -28.91 3.60
CA GLY A 774 -17.63 -30.21 3.79
C GLY A 774 -16.34 -30.45 2.99
N LYS A 775 -15.70 -29.39 2.55
CA LYS A 775 -14.46 -29.45 1.76
C LYS A 775 -13.35 -28.66 2.47
N ASP A 776 -12.40 -29.39 3.05
CA ASP A 776 -11.20 -28.78 3.64
C ASP A 776 -10.28 -28.28 2.54
N HIS A 777 -9.69 -27.08 2.74
CA HIS A 777 -8.72 -26.50 1.82
C HIS A 777 -7.39 -26.30 2.52
N LYS A 778 -6.35 -26.24 1.71
CA LYS A 778 -4.97 -26.03 2.16
C LYS A 778 -4.28 -24.99 1.31
N ILE A 779 -3.43 -24.19 1.94
CA ILE A 779 -2.39 -23.37 1.33
C ILE A 779 -1.05 -23.96 1.76
N ASP A 780 -0.26 -24.43 0.81
CA ASP A 780 1.07 -24.95 1.08
C ASP A 780 2.07 -23.79 1.23
N GLY A 781 2.86 -23.87 2.29
CA GLY A 781 3.86 -22.87 2.58
C GLY A 781 5.14 -23.09 1.77
N TYR A 782 5.88 -21.99 1.55
CA TYR A 782 7.13 -22.01 0.79
C TYR A 782 8.19 -21.12 1.45
N ALA A 783 9.44 -21.27 1.02
CA ALA A 783 10.54 -20.38 1.40
C ALA A 783 11.26 -19.90 0.15
N VAL A 784 11.54 -18.60 0.10
CA VAL A 784 12.27 -17.93 -0.99
C VAL A 784 13.41 -17.15 -0.38
N PHE A 785 14.57 -17.11 -1.07
CA PHE A 785 15.76 -16.39 -0.64
C PHE A 785 16.20 -15.41 -1.71
N ASP A 786 16.62 -14.22 -1.29
CA ASP A 786 17.13 -13.17 -2.16
C ASP A 786 18.53 -12.74 -1.71
N LEU A 787 19.36 -12.36 -2.67
CA LEU A 787 20.66 -11.71 -2.44
C LEU A 787 20.59 -10.30 -3.03
N LEU A 788 20.79 -9.29 -2.20
CA LEU A 788 20.77 -7.89 -2.61
C LEU A 788 22.13 -7.27 -2.30
N GLY A 789 22.52 -6.25 -3.05
CA GLY A 789 23.74 -5.51 -2.77
C GLY A 789 23.80 -4.16 -3.44
N SER A 790 24.68 -3.31 -2.92
CA SER A 790 24.95 -2.00 -3.50
C SER A 790 26.43 -1.68 -3.46
N GLN A 791 26.87 -0.86 -4.42
CA GLN A 791 28.23 -0.32 -4.51
C GLN A 791 28.12 1.18 -4.80
N ALA A 792 28.55 2.01 -3.85
CA ALA A 792 28.75 3.42 -4.12
C ALA A 792 29.94 3.58 -5.10
N LEU A 793 29.77 4.42 -6.11
CA LEU A 793 30.75 4.75 -7.12
C LEU A 793 31.18 6.22 -6.90
N PRO A 794 32.29 6.67 -7.51
CA PRO A 794 32.67 8.09 -7.47
C PRO A 794 31.56 9.04 -7.92
N VAL A 795 30.63 8.55 -8.75
CA VAL A 795 29.39 9.23 -9.12
C VAL A 795 28.27 8.21 -9.07
N GLY A 796 27.28 8.43 -8.19
CA GLY A 796 26.11 7.58 -8.03
C GLY A 796 26.35 6.23 -7.37
N THR A 797 25.30 5.40 -7.35
CA THR A 797 25.28 4.08 -6.71
C THR A 797 24.77 3.03 -7.68
N LEU A 798 25.48 1.92 -7.76
CA LEU A 798 25.04 0.72 -8.48
C LEU A 798 24.42 -0.24 -7.47
N ASN A 799 23.18 -0.70 -7.74
CA ASN A 799 22.53 -1.72 -6.95
C ASN A 799 22.31 -2.96 -7.82
N PHE A 800 22.37 -4.12 -7.19
CA PHE A 800 22.13 -5.40 -7.86
C PHE A 800 21.36 -6.34 -6.95
N GLY A 801 20.67 -7.30 -7.54
CA GLY A 801 19.95 -8.31 -6.79
C GLY A 801 19.77 -9.60 -7.56
N ILE A 802 19.60 -10.69 -6.82
CA ILE A 802 19.16 -11.99 -7.30
C ILE A 802 17.97 -12.38 -6.45
N GLN A 803 16.76 -12.30 -7.00
CA GLN A 803 15.54 -12.73 -6.35
C GLN A 803 15.34 -14.22 -6.60
N ASN A 804 14.69 -14.91 -5.67
CA ASN A 804 14.52 -16.35 -5.70
C ASN A 804 15.83 -17.09 -6.03
N LEU A 805 16.86 -16.81 -5.23
CA LEU A 805 18.25 -17.28 -5.43
C LEU A 805 18.35 -18.78 -5.72
N LEU A 806 17.50 -19.60 -5.11
CA LEU A 806 17.50 -21.05 -5.25
C LEU A 806 16.62 -21.55 -6.41
N ASP A 807 16.04 -20.65 -7.18
CA ASP A 807 15.15 -20.97 -8.32
C ASP A 807 14.00 -21.89 -7.91
N LYS A 808 13.40 -21.56 -6.75
CA LYS A 808 12.30 -22.37 -6.20
C LYS A 808 11.05 -22.16 -7.03
N ASP A 809 10.52 -23.27 -7.56
CA ASP A 809 9.18 -23.30 -8.12
C ASP A 809 8.15 -23.42 -7.00
N TYR A 810 7.15 -22.53 -6.98
CA TYR A 810 6.09 -22.49 -5.97
C TYR A 810 4.86 -21.74 -6.46
N THR A 811 3.69 -22.24 -6.09
CA THR A 811 2.44 -21.46 -6.26
C THR A 811 2.31 -20.46 -5.12
N THR A 812 2.05 -19.20 -5.45
CA THR A 812 1.90 -18.13 -4.45
C THR A 812 0.70 -18.37 -3.53
N VAL A 813 0.66 -17.71 -2.37
CA VAL A 813 -0.53 -17.75 -1.49
C VAL A 813 -1.78 -17.33 -2.26
N TRP A 814 -1.65 -16.29 -3.10
CA TRP A 814 -2.76 -15.84 -3.94
C TRP A 814 -3.17 -16.88 -4.99
N GLY A 815 -2.23 -17.49 -5.70
CA GLY A 815 -2.51 -18.53 -6.69
C GLY A 815 -3.32 -19.66 -6.08
N GLN A 816 -2.87 -20.19 -4.94
CA GLN A 816 -3.59 -21.24 -4.22
C GLN A 816 -4.99 -20.78 -3.74
N ARG A 817 -5.13 -19.54 -3.25
CA ARG A 817 -6.44 -18.95 -2.89
C ARG A 817 -7.35 -18.81 -4.11
N ALA A 818 -6.81 -18.33 -5.24
CA ALA A 818 -7.56 -18.16 -6.46
C ALA A 818 -8.11 -19.47 -7.00
N GLN A 819 -7.33 -20.55 -6.93
CA GLN A 819 -7.79 -21.89 -7.24
C GLN A 819 -8.98 -22.29 -6.36
N VAL A 820 -8.90 -22.11 -5.04
CA VAL A 820 -10.01 -22.40 -4.12
C VAL A 820 -11.23 -21.53 -4.38
N PHE A 821 -11.03 -20.25 -4.69
CA PHE A 821 -12.10 -19.24 -4.78
C PHE A 821 -12.85 -19.27 -6.11
N TYR A 822 -12.15 -19.48 -7.24
CA TYR A 822 -12.72 -19.35 -8.58
C TYR A 822 -12.98 -20.69 -9.30
N SER A 823 -12.46 -21.82 -8.79
CA SER A 823 -12.57 -23.11 -9.48
C SER A 823 -13.94 -23.78 -9.40
N ALA A 824 -14.96 -23.14 -8.82
CA ALA A 824 -16.31 -23.73 -8.73
C ALA A 824 -16.92 -24.08 -10.10
N ASN A 825 -16.58 -23.34 -11.17
CA ASN A 825 -17.14 -23.50 -12.49
C ASN A 825 -16.10 -23.46 -13.63
N ILE A 826 -14.81 -23.27 -13.31
CA ILE A 826 -13.71 -23.11 -14.25
C ILE A 826 -12.56 -24.02 -13.78
N PRO A 827 -11.83 -24.70 -14.67
CA PRO A 827 -10.68 -25.51 -14.29
C PRO A 827 -9.66 -24.74 -13.45
N ALA A 828 -9.12 -25.36 -12.39
CA ALA A 828 -8.23 -24.72 -11.43
C ALA A 828 -6.91 -24.26 -12.06
N GLU A 829 -6.49 -24.89 -13.13
CA GLU A 829 -5.27 -24.61 -13.88
C GLU A 829 -5.23 -23.16 -14.43
N LEU A 830 -6.39 -22.54 -14.70
CA LEU A 830 -6.47 -21.14 -15.11
C LEU A 830 -5.98 -20.18 -14.00
N PHE A 831 -5.99 -20.62 -12.75
CA PHE A 831 -5.64 -19.84 -11.56
C PHE A 831 -4.32 -20.29 -10.93
N ASP A 832 -3.48 -20.98 -11.68
CA ASP A 832 -2.17 -21.45 -11.19
C ASP A 832 -1.11 -20.34 -11.28
N TYR A 833 -1.24 -19.35 -10.37
CA TYR A 833 -0.36 -18.19 -10.32
C TYR A 833 0.88 -18.49 -9.50
N HIS A 834 1.92 -18.96 -10.18
CA HIS A 834 3.23 -19.24 -9.60
C HIS A 834 3.96 -17.97 -9.20
N GLY A 835 4.88 -18.10 -8.26
CA GLY A 835 5.88 -17.09 -7.98
C GLY A 835 6.93 -17.07 -9.07
N ARG A 836 7.49 -15.89 -9.34
CA ARG A 836 8.54 -15.75 -10.34
C ARG A 836 9.78 -16.58 -9.95
N GLY A 837 10.38 -17.25 -10.91
CA GLY A 837 11.64 -17.97 -10.79
C GLY A 837 12.81 -17.03 -10.48
N ARG A 838 14.04 -17.51 -10.59
CA ARG A 838 15.20 -16.67 -10.31
C ARG A 838 15.29 -15.52 -11.29
N THR A 839 15.40 -14.30 -10.77
CA THR A 839 15.63 -13.09 -11.57
C THR A 839 16.85 -12.34 -11.09
N TYR A 840 17.48 -11.64 -12.01
CA TYR A 840 18.64 -10.79 -11.79
C TYR A 840 18.24 -9.34 -12.04
N SER A 841 18.64 -8.46 -11.14
CA SER A 841 18.37 -7.03 -11.26
C SER A 841 19.64 -6.21 -11.17
N LEU A 842 19.63 -5.10 -11.88
CA LEU A 842 20.68 -4.08 -11.86
C LEU A 842 20.03 -2.73 -11.93
N SER A 843 20.38 -1.83 -11.01
CA SER A 843 19.93 -0.44 -11.07
C SER A 843 21.07 0.52 -10.78
N TYR A 844 20.98 1.70 -11.37
CA TYR A 844 21.93 2.79 -11.15
C TYR A 844 21.15 4.05 -10.74
N SER A 845 21.61 4.70 -9.69
CA SER A 845 21.03 5.96 -9.22
C SER A 845 22.11 7.01 -9.02
N VAL A 846 21.80 8.26 -9.39
CA VAL A 846 22.72 9.40 -9.25
C VAL A 846 21.94 10.64 -8.84
N GLU A 847 22.54 11.43 -7.94
CA GLU A 847 22.08 12.75 -7.52
C GLU A 847 23.15 13.79 -7.93
N PHE A 848 22.72 14.94 -8.46
CA PHE A 848 23.60 16.02 -8.91
C PHE A 848 22.93 17.38 -8.86
#